data_345807710540358e698c91d6c0f6e7c7
#
_entry.id   345807710540358e698c91d6c0f6e7c7
#
_cell.length_a   1.000
_cell.length_b   1.000
_cell.length_c   1.000
_cell.angle_alpha   90.00
_cell.angle_beta   90.00
_cell.angle_gamma   90.00
#
_symmetry.space_group_name_H-M   'P 1'
#
loop_
_entity.id
_entity.type
_entity.pdbx_description
1 polymer ?
#
loop_
_entity_poly.entity_id
_entity_poly.type
_entity_poly.pdbx_seq_one_letter_code
_entity_poly.pdbx_strand_id
1 'polypeptide(L)'
;MVKGTEFLPVSRDEMIDRGWYYYDFLVVTADGYIDHPSFGSAIIARLLEGEGYRVAVLAQPDWHDAEVFRAMGKPRYGVLIGGGNLDSMVAHYTVAKRRRTQDLYSPGGKLGFRPDRPTIVYANRAREAFPDTPIVIGGLESSLRRFAHYDYWDDKVRRPILFDAPADLLVYGMGESATVEIARRLAARTPVGDITDVRGTACIVTDPAVCRYHEVTCPSFEEVRDDKTAYAQATKVQYDEHDPIRGKAILQQCQGRWLLVNPPQRPLNRQALDRLYDLPFTREVHPMYTEGIPAIEEVRFSICHNRGCFGGCNFCALAFHQGRMVTSRSIESVLAEAELLTHDPRFKGYIHDVGGPSANFRHTSCRQQKEHGMCKGKSCLAPEPCKNLDADHSEYTELLQRMRKIPGIKKVFVRSGVRYDYILQDKNKDFFKELVDYHVSGQLKVAPEHCVSSVLDYMGKPHFDVFLKFWRQYQKLNESDGREQYLVPYLMSSHPGCTLNDAVELAVFLKRTGHQPEQVQDFYPTPGTMSTCMYYTGIDPRTMKPVYVARDPHDKALQRALLQWGRGDRRSLVIEALEKTERTDLIGFTPDCLIRPVKGEKYFGLKPEERQQPPKKKKDGRPPKPEGTVHRGRRTDGQKGKMSPKKKAAFAKQRAKKTK
;
A
#
# COMPACT_ATOMS: atom_id res chain seq x y z
N MET A 1 2.78 28.96 3.90
CA MET A 1 3.28 28.83 5.29
C MET A 1 2.28 29.44 6.25
N VAL A 2 1.97 28.75 7.32
CA VAL A 2 1.24 29.34 8.45
C VAL A 2 2.13 30.41 9.05
N LYS A 3 1.61 31.62 9.24
CA LYS A 3 2.41 32.76 9.70
C LYS A 3 2.99 32.46 11.09
N GLY A 4 4.32 32.42 11.21
CA GLY A 4 5.03 32.13 12.46
C GLY A 4 5.44 30.67 12.69
N THR A 5 5.14 29.76 11.76
CA THR A 5 5.59 28.36 11.86
C THR A 5 6.90 28.18 11.07
N GLU A 6 7.91 27.63 11.74
CA GLU A 6 9.24 27.35 11.16
C GLU A 6 9.42 25.85 10.99
N PHE A 7 10.24 25.47 9.98
CA PHE A 7 10.66 24.06 9.84
C PHE A 7 11.53 23.62 11.02
N LEU A 8 11.49 22.35 11.36
CA LEU A 8 12.48 21.78 12.26
C LEU A 8 13.85 21.77 11.57
N PRO A 9 14.95 21.98 12.32
CA PRO A 9 16.27 22.15 11.73
C PRO A 9 16.75 20.88 11.05
N VAL A 10 17.38 21.06 9.87
CA VAL A 10 18.01 20.02 9.06
C VAL A 10 19.53 20.15 9.02
N SER A 11 20.08 21.23 9.59
CA SER A 11 21.50 21.53 9.64
C SER A 11 21.91 22.13 10.99
N ARG A 12 23.22 22.15 11.22
CA ARG A 12 23.79 22.80 12.42
C ARG A 12 23.54 24.31 12.42
N ASP A 13 23.60 24.94 11.25
CA ASP A 13 23.38 26.38 11.11
C ASP A 13 21.93 26.73 11.50
N GLU A 14 20.94 25.99 11.01
CA GLU A 14 19.54 26.18 11.40
C GLU A 14 19.28 25.92 12.89
N MET A 15 20.04 25.03 13.53
CA MET A 15 20.01 24.86 14.98
C MET A 15 20.54 26.10 15.70
N ILE A 16 21.66 26.65 15.23
CA ILE A 16 22.27 27.85 15.80
C ILE A 16 21.35 29.07 15.64
N ASP A 17 20.70 29.23 14.51
CA ASP A 17 19.73 30.28 14.24
C ASP A 17 18.53 30.23 15.22
N ARG A 18 18.18 29.02 15.69
CA ARG A 18 17.20 28.81 16.77
C ARG A 18 17.77 28.97 18.18
N GLY A 19 19.04 29.26 18.33
CA GLY A 19 19.74 29.30 19.63
C GLY A 19 19.96 27.92 20.24
N TRP A 20 20.01 26.86 19.45
CA TRP A 20 20.21 25.50 19.92
C TRP A 20 21.68 25.07 19.74
N TYR A 21 22.34 24.76 20.84
CA TYR A 21 23.70 24.19 20.85
C TYR A 21 23.69 22.66 21.00
N TYR A 22 22.52 22.08 21.23
CA TYR A 22 22.27 20.64 21.28
C TYR A 22 20.82 20.35 20.87
N TYR A 23 20.55 19.10 20.56
CA TYR A 23 19.21 18.60 20.32
C TYR A 23 18.99 17.24 20.99
N ASP A 24 17.74 16.84 21.19
CA ASP A 24 17.34 15.69 21.98
C ASP A 24 17.17 14.44 21.12
N PHE A 25 16.49 14.59 19.99
CA PHE A 25 16.21 13.49 19.07
C PHE A 25 16.55 13.86 17.63
N LEU A 26 17.13 12.87 16.89
CA LEU A 26 17.30 12.93 15.46
C LEU A 26 16.22 12.07 14.77
N VAL A 27 15.40 12.67 13.91
CA VAL A 27 14.45 11.94 13.07
C VAL A 27 15.03 11.75 11.70
N VAL A 28 15.31 10.49 11.32
CA VAL A 28 15.84 10.12 10.01
C VAL A 28 14.70 9.56 9.15
N THR A 29 14.56 10.04 7.94
CA THR A 29 13.50 9.60 7.01
C THR A 29 14.05 9.34 5.62
N ALA A 30 13.46 8.34 4.95
CA ALA A 30 13.80 8.02 3.56
C ALA A 30 13.02 8.85 2.53
N ASP A 31 12.07 9.67 2.96
CA ASP A 31 11.43 10.68 2.11
C ASP A 31 12.19 12.00 2.23
N GLY A 32 12.15 12.84 1.19
CA GLY A 32 12.53 14.24 1.34
C GLY A 32 11.68 14.95 2.39
N TYR A 33 12.19 16.00 3.01
CA TYR A 33 11.50 16.65 4.13
C TYR A 33 10.29 17.46 3.68
N ILE A 34 9.14 16.91 3.95
CA ILE A 34 7.83 17.56 3.84
C ILE A 34 7.23 17.62 5.24
N ASP A 35 7.05 18.83 5.77
CA ASP A 35 6.48 19.05 7.09
C ASP A 35 4.95 19.16 7.01
N HIS A 36 4.29 18.01 6.83
CA HIS A 36 2.85 17.93 6.63
C HIS A 36 2.26 16.75 7.43
N PRO A 37 1.04 16.86 8.00
CA PRO A 37 0.41 15.81 8.81
C PRO A 37 0.04 14.52 8.06
N SER A 38 0.27 14.47 6.76
CA SER A 38 0.20 13.22 5.96
C SER A 38 1.50 12.43 5.95
N PHE A 39 2.59 12.94 6.55
CA PHE A 39 3.90 12.30 6.60
C PHE A 39 4.22 11.83 8.01
N GLY A 40 4.45 10.52 8.17
CA GLY A 40 4.69 9.91 9.48
C GLY A 40 5.93 10.50 10.21
N SER A 41 7.00 10.82 9.47
CA SER A 41 8.20 11.46 10.02
C SER A 41 7.91 12.86 10.56
N ALA A 42 7.13 13.66 9.84
CA ALA A 42 6.71 14.99 10.28
C ALA A 42 5.82 14.90 11.52
N ILE A 43 4.86 13.95 11.54
CA ILE A 43 4.01 13.74 12.73
C ILE A 43 4.85 13.43 13.97
N ILE A 44 5.78 12.49 13.88
CA ILE A 44 6.62 12.07 15.00
C ILE A 44 7.55 13.21 15.46
N ALA A 45 8.15 13.93 14.51
CA ALA A 45 9.04 15.04 14.80
C ALA A 45 8.28 16.18 15.49
N ARG A 46 7.13 16.61 14.96
CA ARG A 46 6.29 17.66 15.56
C ARG A 46 5.66 17.24 16.88
N LEU A 47 5.32 15.97 17.05
CA LEU A 47 4.81 15.44 18.30
C LEU A 47 5.86 15.56 19.41
N LEU A 48 7.11 15.18 19.14
CA LEU A 48 8.20 15.30 20.12
C LEU A 48 8.53 16.77 20.40
N GLU A 49 8.51 17.66 19.40
CA GLU A 49 8.63 19.10 19.61
C GLU A 49 7.51 19.61 20.54
N GLY A 50 6.26 19.18 20.30
CA GLY A 50 5.10 19.52 21.15
C GLY A 50 5.20 18.98 22.58
N GLU A 51 5.95 17.91 22.82
CA GLU A 51 6.29 17.38 24.15
C GLU A 51 7.49 18.13 24.80
N GLY A 52 8.04 19.15 24.12
CA GLY A 52 9.11 20.02 24.65
C GLY A 52 10.53 19.57 24.32
N TYR A 53 10.72 18.58 23.44
CA TYR A 53 12.04 18.15 23.00
C TYR A 53 12.55 18.99 21.82
N ARG A 54 13.86 19.17 21.73
CA ARG A 54 14.54 19.74 20.58
C ARG A 54 14.76 18.63 19.56
N VAL A 55 14.13 18.74 18.40
CA VAL A 55 14.14 17.70 17.36
C VAL A 55 14.80 18.22 16.10
N ALA A 56 15.75 17.46 15.57
CA ALA A 56 16.36 17.71 14.28
C ALA A 56 15.90 16.64 13.28
N VAL A 57 15.81 17.01 12.00
CA VAL A 57 15.39 16.11 10.92
C VAL A 57 16.54 15.87 9.95
N LEU A 58 16.81 14.61 9.63
CA LEU A 58 17.77 14.18 8.63
C LEU A 58 17.02 13.40 7.54
N ALA A 59 16.72 14.09 6.44
CA ALA A 59 15.92 13.55 5.35
C ALA A 59 16.79 13.09 4.20
N GLN A 60 16.61 11.85 3.76
CA GLN A 60 17.37 11.22 2.66
C GLN A 60 18.89 11.44 2.77
N PRO A 61 19.51 11.09 3.93
CA PRO A 61 20.96 11.21 4.07
C PRO A 61 21.69 10.35 3.05
N ASP A 62 22.85 10.81 2.62
CA ASP A 62 23.76 9.94 1.88
C ASP A 62 24.16 8.76 2.75
N TRP A 63 23.76 7.58 2.35
CA TRP A 63 24.00 6.34 3.11
C TRP A 63 25.35 5.69 2.84
N HIS A 64 26.17 6.27 1.95
CA HIS A 64 27.52 5.80 1.68
C HIS A 64 28.51 6.25 2.74
N ASP A 65 28.17 7.32 3.49
CA ASP A 65 29.03 7.91 4.50
C ASP A 65 28.29 8.14 5.83
N ALA A 66 28.82 7.59 6.93
CA ALA A 66 28.29 7.80 8.27
C ALA A 66 28.53 9.21 8.83
N GLU A 67 29.48 9.97 8.29
CA GLU A 67 29.77 11.35 8.72
C GLU A 67 28.58 12.28 8.47
N VAL A 68 27.76 12.00 7.44
CA VAL A 68 26.53 12.76 7.20
C VAL A 68 25.58 12.71 8.41
N PHE A 69 25.54 11.57 9.12
CA PHE A 69 24.74 11.43 10.34
C PHE A 69 25.32 12.23 11.52
N ARG A 70 26.64 12.45 11.56
CA ARG A 70 27.32 13.23 12.58
C ARG A 70 27.30 14.75 12.37
N ALA A 71 26.90 15.20 11.17
CA ALA A 71 27.00 16.60 10.76
C ALA A 71 26.32 17.59 11.75
N MET A 72 25.21 17.18 12.37
CA MET A 72 24.50 17.97 13.38
C MET A 72 24.97 17.71 14.82
N GLY A 73 25.94 16.82 15.04
CA GLY A 73 26.39 16.36 16.36
C GLY A 73 25.57 15.17 16.88
N LYS A 74 25.89 14.72 18.11
CA LYS A 74 25.24 13.56 18.75
C LYS A 74 23.91 13.99 19.40
N PRO A 75 22.78 13.30 19.15
CA PRO A 75 21.53 13.56 19.88
C PRO A 75 21.66 13.14 21.37
N ARG A 76 20.96 13.84 22.25
CA ARG A 76 21.03 13.58 23.71
C ARG A 76 20.36 12.27 24.11
N TYR A 77 19.26 11.90 23.47
CA TYR A 77 18.43 10.79 23.90
C TYR A 77 18.31 9.67 22.86
N GLY A 78 18.21 9.96 21.56
CA GLY A 78 18.06 8.90 20.61
C GLY A 78 17.92 9.32 19.13
N VAL A 79 18.01 8.31 18.27
CA VAL A 79 17.76 8.41 16.83
C VAL A 79 16.50 7.63 16.49
N LEU A 80 15.59 8.26 15.78
CA LEU A 80 14.32 7.68 15.31
C LEU A 80 14.37 7.53 13.80
N ILE A 81 14.22 6.32 13.27
CA ILE A 81 14.42 6.02 11.85
C ILE A 81 13.15 5.48 11.22
N GLY A 82 12.71 6.13 10.13
CA GLY A 82 11.58 5.69 9.31
C GLY A 82 11.94 5.45 7.86
N GLY A 83 11.36 4.41 7.26
CA GLY A 83 11.54 4.06 5.83
C GLY A 83 10.75 4.95 4.85
N GLY A 84 10.07 6.01 5.34
CA GLY A 84 9.22 6.89 4.55
C GLY A 84 7.73 6.48 4.55
N ASN A 85 6.92 7.24 3.81
CA ASN A 85 5.46 7.03 3.71
C ASN A 85 5.07 5.83 2.87
N LEU A 86 5.93 5.39 1.97
CA LEU A 86 5.74 4.23 1.13
C LEU A 86 6.85 3.20 1.41
N ASP A 87 6.49 1.92 1.38
CA ASP A 87 7.50 0.86 1.42
C ASP A 87 8.54 1.07 0.31
N SER A 88 9.82 1.06 0.66
CA SER A 88 10.91 1.39 -0.26
C SER A 88 10.95 0.49 -1.49
N MET A 89 10.68 -0.80 -1.29
CA MET A 89 10.69 -1.76 -2.38
C MET A 89 9.51 -1.54 -3.34
N VAL A 90 8.35 -1.09 -2.81
CA VAL A 90 7.20 -0.67 -3.62
C VAL A 90 7.48 0.65 -4.32
N ALA A 91 8.20 1.58 -3.68
CA ALA A 91 8.62 2.83 -4.30
C ALA A 91 9.58 2.62 -5.48
N HIS A 92 10.50 1.66 -5.36
CA HIS A 92 11.53 1.42 -6.35
C HIS A 92 11.15 0.46 -7.46
N TYR A 93 10.28 -0.52 -7.19
CA TYR A 93 10.02 -1.61 -8.13
C TYR A 93 8.54 -1.78 -8.43
N THR A 94 8.25 -2.22 -9.64
CA THR A 94 6.93 -2.71 -10.04
C THR A 94 6.73 -4.16 -9.55
N VAL A 95 5.49 -4.68 -9.64
CA VAL A 95 5.21 -6.11 -9.35
C VAL A 95 6.05 -7.06 -10.23
N ALA A 96 6.39 -6.65 -11.44
CA ALA A 96 7.28 -7.42 -12.33
C ALA A 96 8.78 -7.24 -11.99
N LYS A 97 9.09 -6.74 -10.80
CA LYS A 97 10.46 -6.47 -10.31
C LYS A 97 11.29 -5.53 -11.21
N ARG A 98 10.63 -4.72 -12.04
CA ARG A 98 11.29 -3.70 -12.86
C ARG A 98 11.43 -2.42 -12.06
N ARG A 99 12.62 -1.80 -12.14
CA ARG A 99 12.86 -0.52 -11.46
C ARG A 99 11.93 0.55 -12.03
N ARG A 100 11.35 1.36 -11.15
CA ARG A 100 10.55 2.53 -11.55
C ARG A 100 11.48 3.62 -12.07
N THR A 101 10.91 4.56 -12.81
CA THR A 101 11.65 5.68 -13.41
C THR A 101 11.59 6.96 -12.58
N GLN A 102 10.76 6.98 -11.54
CA GLN A 102 10.54 8.15 -10.67
C GLN A 102 10.32 7.70 -9.22
N ASP A 103 10.74 8.55 -8.28
CA ASP A 103 10.38 8.50 -6.88
C ASP A 103 9.72 9.82 -6.47
N LEU A 104 8.39 9.81 -6.35
CA LEU A 104 7.61 11.03 -6.07
C LEU A 104 7.90 11.64 -4.69
N TYR A 105 8.53 10.91 -3.78
CA TYR A 105 8.90 11.36 -2.45
C TYR A 105 10.33 11.92 -2.37
N SER A 106 11.00 12.04 -3.51
CA SER A 106 12.36 12.57 -3.62
C SER A 106 12.38 13.89 -4.39
N PRO A 107 13.43 14.72 -4.23
CA PRO A 107 13.56 16.00 -4.92
C PRO A 107 13.41 15.87 -6.43
N GLY A 108 12.54 16.69 -7.03
CA GLY A 108 12.22 16.66 -8.45
C GLY A 108 11.65 15.32 -8.96
N GLY A 109 11.24 14.41 -8.08
CA GLY A 109 10.78 13.06 -8.46
C GLY A 109 11.92 12.14 -8.94
N LYS A 110 13.16 12.47 -8.65
CA LYS A 110 14.35 11.75 -9.12
C LYS A 110 14.64 10.50 -8.28
N LEU A 111 15.17 9.46 -8.91
CA LEU A 111 15.69 8.27 -8.25
C LEU A 111 17.08 8.50 -7.66
N GLY A 112 17.48 7.66 -6.69
CA GLY A 112 18.84 7.61 -6.15
C GLY A 112 19.02 8.28 -4.80
N PHE A 113 17.99 8.93 -4.25
CA PHE A 113 18.06 9.58 -2.94
C PHE A 113 17.70 8.65 -1.76
N ARG A 114 17.14 7.48 -2.01
CA ARG A 114 16.90 6.48 -0.97
C ARG A 114 17.49 5.14 -1.38
N PRO A 115 18.07 4.36 -0.43
CA PRO A 115 18.48 2.98 -0.69
C PRO A 115 17.30 2.02 -0.74
N ASP A 116 17.51 0.81 -1.22
CA ASP A 116 16.60 -0.29 -0.97
C ASP A 116 16.63 -0.64 0.52
N ARG A 117 15.47 -0.88 1.14
CA ARG A 117 15.32 -1.18 2.57
C ARG A 117 16.01 -0.14 3.48
N PRO A 118 15.68 1.16 3.34
CA PRO A 118 16.38 2.26 4.00
C PRO A 118 16.39 2.13 5.52
N THR A 119 15.37 1.55 6.14
CA THR A 119 15.34 1.35 7.59
C THR A 119 16.54 0.56 8.07
N ILE A 120 16.92 -0.52 7.37
CA ILE A 120 18.11 -1.32 7.71
C ILE A 120 19.38 -0.53 7.43
N VAL A 121 19.48 0.10 6.26
CA VAL A 121 20.65 0.84 5.83
C VAL A 121 20.93 2.01 6.77
N TYR A 122 19.93 2.82 7.06
CA TYR A 122 20.06 3.97 7.95
C TYR A 122 20.33 3.58 9.41
N ALA A 123 19.77 2.45 9.89
CA ALA A 123 20.09 1.95 11.22
C ALA A 123 21.57 1.55 11.32
N ASN A 124 22.13 0.91 10.30
CA ASN A 124 23.55 0.59 10.25
C ASN A 124 24.42 1.87 10.29
N ARG A 125 24.10 2.87 9.48
CA ARG A 125 24.84 4.14 9.46
C ARG A 125 24.68 4.92 10.75
N ALA A 126 23.49 4.95 11.33
CA ALA A 126 23.27 5.59 12.62
C ALA A 126 24.03 4.90 13.75
N ARG A 127 24.12 3.57 13.76
CA ARG A 127 24.90 2.82 14.75
C ARG A 127 26.41 3.05 14.59
N GLU A 128 26.88 3.14 13.35
CA GLU A 128 28.27 3.50 13.04
C GLU A 128 28.60 4.94 13.49
N ALA A 129 27.67 5.87 13.25
CA ALA A 129 27.83 7.26 13.66
C ALA A 129 27.75 7.43 15.19
N PHE A 130 26.88 6.69 15.85
CA PHE A 130 26.53 6.84 17.27
C PHE A 130 26.44 5.47 17.97
N PRO A 131 27.59 4.84 18.30
CA PRO A 131 27.62 3.46 18.82
C PRO A 131 26.75 3.25 20.08
N ASP A 132 26.70 4.21 20.98
CA ASP A 132 26.03 4.11 22.29
C ASP A 132 24.70 4.84 22.37
N THR A 133 24.21 5.39 21.27
CA THR A 133 22.94 6.14 21.26
C THR A 133 21.77 5.19 20.98
N PRO A 134 20.67 5.27 21.74
CA PRO A 134 19.48 4.50 21.44
C PRO A 134 18.96 4.75 20.02
N ILE A 135 18.70 3.67 19.30
CA ILE A 135 18.14 3.70 17.95
C ILE A 135 16.77 3.03 17.96
N VAL A 136 15.75 3.76 17.53
CA VAL A 136 14.37 3.29 17.43
C VAL A 136 13.96 3.32 15.98
N ILE A 137 13.59 2.18 15.40
CA ILE A 137 13.06 2.10 14.04
C ILE A 137 11.53 2.09 14.06
N GLY A 138 10.90 2.66 13.02
CA GLY A 138 9.44 2.74 12.96
C GLY A 138 8.90 2.96 11.55
N GLY A 139 7.62 3.32 11.47
CA GLY A 139 6.93 3.56 10.23
C GLY A 139 6.46 2.28 9.50
N LEU A 140 6.00 2.45 8.25
CA LEU A 140 5.37 1.37 7.49
C LEU A 140 6.32 0.19 7.25
N GLU A 141 7.53 0.46 6.75
CA GLU A 141 8.51 -0.57 6.41
C GLU A 141 8.86 -1.46 7.61
N SER A 142 9.13 -0.86 8.77
CA SER A 142 9.42 -1.56 10.02
C SER A 142 8.21 -2.35 10.52
N SER A 143 7.03 -1.75 10.51
CA SER A 143 5.78 -2.39 10.96
C SER A 143 5.49 -3.68 10.21
N LEU A 144 5.66 -3.67 8.88
CA LEU A 144 5.35 -4.82 8.02
C LEU A 144 6.39 -5.94 8.13
N ARG A 145 7.62 -5.61 8.56
CA ARG A 145 8.75 -6.55 8.67
C ARG A 145 9.14 -6.88 10.11
N ARG A 146 8.27 -6.55 11.08
CA ARG A 146 8.57 -6.79 12.50
C ARG A 146 8.70 -8.26 12.90
N PHE A 147 8.04 -9.17 12.17
CA PHE A 147 8.18 -10.63 12.29
C PHE A 147 9.04 -11.22 11.18
N ALA A 148 9.36 -12.50 11.29
CA ALA A 148 9.84 -13.26 10.14
C ALA A 148 8.83 -13.16 9.01
N HIS A 149 9.28 -12.78 7.81
CA HIS A 149 8.38 -12.41 6.71
C HIS A 149 8.91 -12.85 5.36
N TYR A 150 8.00 -13.18 4.44
CA TYR A 150 8.34 -13.42 3.05
C TYR A 150 8.69 -12.10 2.35
N ASP A 151 9.89 -12.03 1.79
CA ASP A 151 10.36 -10.94 0.94
C ASP A 151 10.15 -11.34 -0.53
N TYR A 152 9.25 -10.62 -1.20
CA TYR A 152 8.88 -10.90 -2.59
C TYR A 152 10.03 -10.69 -3.57
N TRP A 153 10.91 -9.72 -3.32
CA TRP A 153 12.03 -9.39 -4.24
C TRP A 153 13.14 -10.41 -4.19
N ASP A 154 13.47 -10.88 -2.98
CA ASP A 154 14.48 -11.92 -2.76
C ASP A 154 13.92 -13.34 -2.89
N ASP A 155 12.57 -13.47 -2.99
CA ASP A 155 11.81 -14.74 -3.03
C ASP A 155 12.20 -15.70 -1.89
N LYS A 156 12.35 -15.17 -0.67
CA LYS A 156 12.71 -15.93 0.52
C LYS A 156 12.09 -15.36 1.79
N VAL A 157 12.05 -16.18 2.84
CA VAL A 157 11.69 -15.72 4.18
C VAL A 157 12.91 -15.04 4.81
N ARG A 158 12.75 -13.79 5.26
CA ARG A 158 13.75 -13.02 5.98
C ARG A 158 13.46 -13.01 7.48
N ARG A 159 14.50 -12.78 8.26
CA ARG A 159 14.40 -12.60 9.71
C ARG A 159 13.53 -11.38 10.03
N PRO A 160 13.00 -11.27 11.27
CA PRO A 160 12.46 -10.03 11.78
C PRO A 160 13.45 -8.87 11.57
N ILE A 161 12.98 -7.71 11.15
CA ILE A 161 13.85 -6.59 10.76
C ILE A 161 14.84 -6.16 11.83
N LEU A 162 14.50 -6.30 13.12
CA LEU A 162 15.41 -6.02 14.24
C LEU A 162 16.66 -6.91 14.26
N PHE A 163 16.62 -8.09 13.63
CA PHE A 163 17.80 -8.95 13.49
C PHE A 163 18.69 -8.56 12.31
N ASP A 164 18.20 -7.72 11.40
CA ASP A 164 18.95 -7.20 10.26
C ASP A 164 19.36 -5.72 10.46
N ALA A 165 18.63 -4.98 11.29
CA ALA A 165 18.89 -3.58 11.62
C ALA A 165 19.46 -3.49 13.05
N PRO A 166 20.63 -2.86 13.29
CA PRO A 166 21.23 -2.70 14.62
C PRO A 166 20.49 -1.60 15.41
N ALA A 167 19.18 -1.78 15.61
CA ALA A 167 18.31 -0.92 16.39
C ALA A 167 17.93 -1.59 17.72
N ASP A 168 17.64 -0.79 18.73
CA ASP A 168 17.31 -1.28 20.07
C ASP A 168 15.81 -1.59 20.20
N LEU A 169 14.97 -0.75 19.59
CA LEU A 169 13.52 -0.86 19.63
C LEU A 169 12.91 -0.68 18.24
N LEU A 170 11.76 -1.30 18.05
CA LEU A 170 10.88 -1.05 16.90
C LEU A 170 9.53 -0.56 17.40
N VAL A 171 9.05 0.56 16.86
CA VAL A 171 7.69 1.06 17.05
C VAL A 171 6.87 0.70 15.82
N TYR A 172 5.75 0.00 16.01
CA TYR A 172 4.88 -0.40 14.91
C TYR A 172 3.46 0.19 15.04
N GLY A 173 2.78 0.26 13.92
CA GLY A 173 1.42 0.78 13.85
C GLY A 173 1.38 2.29 13.98
N MET A 174 0.36 2.79 14.66
CA MET A 174 0.19 4.21 14.99
C MET A 174 1.05 4.51 16.23
N GLY A 175 2.29 4.94 15.97
CA GLY A 175 3.37 4.95 16.95
C GLY A 175 3.42 6.15 17.90
N GLU A 176 2.46 7.09 17.83
CA GLU A 176 2.55 8.36 18.54
C GLU A 176 2.71 8.19 20.07
N SER A 177 1.80 7.45 20.70
CA SER A 177 1.85 7.24 22.15
C SER A 177 3.07 6.44 22.59
N ALA A 178 3.48 5.43 21.79
CA ALA A 178 4.67 4.64 22.08
C ALA A 178 5.94 5.50 22.00
N THR A 179 6.04 6.36 20.98
CA THR A 179 7.19 7.25 20.79
C THR A 179 7.32 8.23 21.95
N VAL A 180 6.22 8.84 22.40
CA VAL A 180 6.24 9.76 23.56
C VAL A 180 6.68 9.03 24.82
N GLU A 181 6.16 7.84 25.08
CA GLU A 181 6.54 7.04 26.26
C GLU A 181 8.02 6.64 26.23
N ILE A 182 8.53 6.19 25.08
CA ILE A 182 9.95 5.87 24.89
C ILE A 182 10.80 7.13 25.12
N ALA A 183 10.41 8.27 24.52
CA ALA A 183 11.13 9.53 24.68
C ALA A 183 11.23 9.97 26.14
N ARG A 184 10.13 9.87 26.91
CA ARG A 184 10.11 10.20 28.34
C ARG A 184 11.03 9.30 29.16
N ARG A 185 11.04 7.98 28.89
CA ARG A 185 11.92 7.02 29.59
C ARG A 185 13.39 7.26 29.25
N LEU A 186 13.73 7.51 27.99
CA LEU A 186 15.09 7.86 27.58
C LEU A 186 15.56 9.19 28.19
N ALA A 187 14.70 10.19 28.26
CA ALA A 187 14.99 11.47 28.93
C ALA A 187 15.20 11.28 30.45
N ALA A 188 14.48 10.34 31.06
CA ALA A 188 14.65 9.95 32.46
C ALA A 188 15.88 9.04 32.69
N ARG A 189 16.70 8.78 31.62
CA ARG A 189 17.90 7.94 31.66
C ARG A 189 17.64 6.45 31.92
N THR A 190 16.42 5.97 31.61
CA THR A 190 16.15 4.53 31.60
C THR A 190 17.00 3.89 30.50
N PRO A 191 17.78 2.83 30.80
CA PRO A 191 18.50 2.09 29.77
C PRO A 191 17.54 1.57 28.72
N VAL A 192 17.88 1.70 27.43
CA VAL A 192 16.97 1.32 26.34
C VAL A 192 16.64 -0.18 26.38
N GLY A 193 17.55 -1.04 26.85
CA GLY A 193 17.32 -2.48 27.02
C GLY A 193 16.28 -2.83 28.09
N ASP A 194 15.97 -1.90 29.02
CA ASP A 194 14.95 -2.09 30.05
C ASP A 194 13.56 -1.64 29.57
N ILE A 195 13.46 -1.01 28.40
CA ILE A 195 12.20 -0.57 27.80
C ILE A 195 11.57 -1.72 27.01
N THR A 196 11.07 -2.74 27.70
CA THR A 196 10.53 -3.97 27.10
C THR A 196 9.01 -4.06 27.14
N ASP A 197 8.31 -3.11 27.79
CA ASP A 197 6.89 -3.20 28.14
C ASP A 197 5.99 -2.12 27.50
N VAL A 198 6.51 -1.35 26.56
CA VAL A 198 5.71 -0.33 25.87
C VAL A 198 4.84 -0.99 24.80
N ARG A 199 3.52 -0.75 24.84
CA ARG A 199 2.61 -1.25 23.79
C ARG A 199 2.97 -0.68 22.42
N GLY A 200 2.76 -1.48 21.37
CA GLY A 200 3.07 -1.07 19.99
C GLY A 200 4.57 -1.09 19.68
N THR A 201 5.37 -1.82 20.48
CA THR A 201 6.81 -1.96 20.26
C THR A 201 7.22 -3.41 20.07
N ALA A 202 8.41 -3.60 19.51
CA ALA A 202 9.12 -4.88 19.52
C ALA A 202 10.57 -4.65 19.92
N CYS A 203 11.16 -5.65 20.60
CA CYS A 203 12.56 -5.68 21.00
C CYS A 203 13.11 -7.12 20.95
N ILE A 204 14.43 -7.24 20.93
CA ILE A 204 15.12 -8.51 21.05
C ILE A 204 15.49 -8.72 22.52
N VAL A 205 15.10 -9.87 23.08
CA VAL A 205 15.41 -10.24 24.46
C VAL A 205 16.08 -11.62 24.52
N THR A 206 16.90 -11.84 25.53
CA THR A 206 17.50 -13.16 25.80
C THR A 206 16.58 -14.04 26.62
N ASP A 207 15.87 -13.44 27.58
CA ASP A 207 14.92 -14.11 28.45
C ASP A 207 13.50 -13.63 28.15
N PRO A 208 12.57 -14.49 27.69
CA PRO A 208 11.19 -14.12 27.42
C PRO A 208 10.40 -13.77 28.69
N ALA A 209 10.87 -14.14 29.88
CA ALA A 209 10.22 -13.81 31.15
C ALA A 209 10.14 -12.31 31.46
N VAL A 210 10.87 -11.47 30.71
CA VAL A 210 10.74 -10.00 30.80
C VAL A 210 9.42 -9.48 30.24
N CYS A 211 8.67 -10.31 29.50
CA CYS A 211 7.35 -9.94 28.97
C CYS A 211 6.37 -9.61 30.13
N ARG A 212 5.73 -8.44 30.03
CA ARG A 212 4.76 -7.96 31.05
C ARG A 212 3.31 -8.18 30.65
N TYR A 213 3.05 -8.76 29.47
CA TYR A 213 1.73 -9.04 28.95
C TYR A 213 1.46 -10.54 28.90
N HIS A 214 0.19 -10.92 28.82
CA HIS A 214 -0.12 -12.28 28.39
C HIS A 214 0.48 -12.50 27.01
N GLU A 215 1.20 -13.59 26.82
CA GLU A 215 1.92 -13.89 25.60
C GLU A 215 1.38 -15.13 24.90
N VAL A 216 1.77 -15.26 23.65
CA VAL A 216 1.62 -16.44 22.81
C VAL A 216 2.91 -16.64 22.01
N THR A 217 3.38 -17.87 21.95
CA THR A 217 4.54 -18.22 21.13
C THR A 217 4.08 -18.52 19.70
N CYS A 218 4.73 -17.91 18.74
CA CYS A 218 4.58 -18.14 17.32
C CYS A 218 5.70 -19.04 16.84
N PRO A 219 5.53 -19.85 15.78
CA PRO A 219 6.64 -20.61 15.18
C PRO A 219 7.88 -19.76 14.97
N SER A 220 9.05 -20.33 15.25
CA SER A 220 10.36 -19.70 15.16
C SER A 220 10.66 -19.23 13.72
N PHE A 221 11.68 -18.38 13.56
CA PHE A 221 12.16 -18.00 12.23
C PHE A 221 12.59 -19.22 11.41
N GLU A 222 13.28 -20.15 12.03
CA GLU A 222 13.78 -21.36 11.38
C GLU A 222 12.63 -22.23 10.87
N GLU A 223 11.58 -22.45 11.71
CA GLU A 223 10.38 -23.20 11.32
C GLU A 223 9.64 -22.51 10.18
N VAL A 224 9.38 -21.19 10.26
CA VAL A 224 8.64 -20.48 9.20
C VAL A 224 9.44 -20.33 7.90
N ARG A 225 10.77 -20.39 7.97
CA ARG A 225 11.63 -20.41 6.79
C ARG A 225 11.54 -21.74 6.04
N ASP A 226 11.53 -22.85 6.79
CA ASP A 226 11.69 -24.20 6.24
C ASP A 226 10.34 -24.92 6.01
N ASP A 227 9.28 -24.53 6.73
CA ASP A 227 7.92 -25.10 6.59
C ASP A 227 6.87 -24.04 6.28
N LYS A 228 6.21 -24.20 5.15
CA LYS A 228 5.10 -23.33 4.71
C LYS A 228 3.87 -23.39 5.61
N THR A 229 3.64 -24.54 6.25
CA THR A 229 2.56 -24.70 7.21
C THR A 229 2.82 -23.91 8.47
N ALA A 230 4.06 -23.95 9.00
CA ALA A 230 4.49 -23.14 10.12
C ALA A 230 4.38 -21.63 9.79
N TYR A 231 4.73 -21.23 8.56
CA TYR A 231 4.55 -19.85 8.11
C TYR A 231 3.07 -19.42 8.14
N ALA A 232 2.16 -20.25 7.65
CA ALA A 232 0.72 -19.96 7.68
C ALA A 232 0.18 -19.88 9.11
N GLN A 233 0.60 -20.76 10.02
CA GLN A 233 0.26 -20.73 11.44
C GLN A 233 0.78 -19.45 12.10
N ALA A 234 2.03 -19.07 11.86
CA ALA A 234 2.62 -17.83 12.37
C ALA A 234 1.82 -16.60 11.91
N THR A 235 1.46 -16.55 10.62
CA THR A 235 0.63 -15.46 10.08
C THR A 235 -0.73 -15.37 10.76
N LYS A 236 -1.35 -16.51 11.04
CA LYS A 236 -2.63 -16.53 11.75
C LYS A 236 -2.50 -15.99 13.17
N VAL A 237 -1.48 -16.40 13.93
CA VAL A 237 -1.21 -15.88 15.27
C VAL A 237 -0.99 -14.37 15.24
N GLN A 238 -0.14 -13.89 14.36
CA GLN A 238 0.17 -12.46 14.20
C GLN A 238 -1.08 -11.64 13.89
N TYR A 239 -1.98 -12.17 13.06
CA TYR A 239 -3.21 -11.48 12.69
C TYR A 239 -4.27 -11.50 13.79
N ASP A 240 -4.41 -12.65 14.50
CA ASP A 240 -5.39 -12.82 15.58
C ASP A 240 -5.05 -11.97 16.80
N GLU A 241 -3.75 -11.76 17.09
CA GLU A 241 -3.27 -10.95 18.20
C GLU A 241 -3.01 -9.48 17.82
N HIS A 242 -3.22 -9.11 16.55
CA HIS A 242 -3.16 -7.71 16.12
C HIS A 242 -4.43 -6.94 16.52
N ASP A 243 -4.69 -6.90 17.82
CA ASP A 243 -5.87 -6.28 18.44
C ASP A 243 -5.45 -5.39 19.61
N PRO A 244 -5.79 -4.08 19.61
CA PRO A 244 -5.35 -3.16 20.63
C PRO A 244 -6.06 -3.35 21.99
N ILE A 245 -7.15 -4.10 22.05
CA ILE A 245 -7.93 -4.30 23.30
C ILE A 245 -7.51 -5.61 23.98
N ARG A 246 -7.55 -6.73 23.24
CA ARG A 246 -7.35 -8.08 23.79
C ARG A 246 -6.14 -8.82 23.24
N GLY A 247 -5.39 -8.20 22.31
CA GLY A 247 -4.20 -8.80 21.75
C GLY A 247 -3.16 -9.12 22.81
N LYS A 248 -2.54 -10.29 22.66
CA LYS A 248 -1.44 -10.74 23.50
C LYS A 248 -0.11 -10.27 22.93
N ALA A 249 0.94 -10.29 23.72
CA ALA A 249 2.29 -10.21 23.24
C ALA A 249 2.63 -11.48 22.42
N ILE A 250 3.47 -11.35 21.42
CA ILE A 250 3.91 -12.47 20.58
C ILE A 250 5.40 -12.65 20.76
N LEU A 251 5.79 -13.88 21.09
CA LEU A 251 7.16 -14.33 21.16
C LEU A 251 7.51 -15.14 19.92
N GLN A 252 8.59 -14.77 19.21
CA GLN A 252 9.13 -15.52 18.08
C GLN A 252 10.61 -15.76 18.27
N GLN A 253 11.02 -17.01 18.32
CA GLN A 253 12.44 -17.37 18.42
C GLN A 253 13.16 -17.13 17.08
N CYS A 254 14.36 -16.60 17.13
CA CYS A 254 15.23 -16.38 15.97
C CYS A 254 16.69 -16.43 16.42
N GLN A 255 17.45 -17.35 15.87
CA GLN A 255 18.91 -17.48 16.13
C GLN A 255 19.25 -17.52 17.62
N GLY A 256 18.52 -18.30 18.41
CA GLY A 256 18.76 -18.49 19.84
C GLY A 256 18.36 -17.32 20.75
N ARG A 257 17.78 -16.22 20.19
CA ARG A 257 17.21 -15.09 20.92
C ARG A 257 15.72 -14.99 20.65
N TRP A 258 15.03 -14.18 21.44
CA TRP A 258 13.61 -13.97 21.31
C TRP A 258 13.29 -12.58 20.76
N LEU A 259 12.46 -12.52 19.75
CA LEU A 259 11.71 -11.33 19.41
C LEU A 259 10.51 -11.25 20.32
N LEU A 260 10.40 -10.21 21.12
CA LEU A 260 9.22 -9.86 21.88
C LEU A 260 8.47 -8.76 21.13
N VAL A 261 7.25 -9.05 20.68
CA VAL A 261 6.35 -8.05 20.08
C VAL A 261 5.22 -7.79 21.07
N ASN A 262 5.21 -6.64 21.70
CA ASN A 262 4.18 -6.22 22.62
C ASN A 262 2.82 -6.06 21.93
N PRO A 263 1.68 -6.12 22.67
CA PRO A 263 0.38 -5.89 22.06
C PRO A 263 0.29 -4.52 21.35
N PRO A 264 -0.54 -4.38 20.29
CA PRO A 264 -0.68 -3.11 19.58
C PRO A 264 -1.03 -1.96 20.52
N GLN A 265 -0.56 -0.76 20.21
CA GLN A 265 -0.94 0.45 20.92
C GLN A 265 -2.45 0.69 20.79
N ARG A 266 -3.08 1.18 21.85
CA ARG A 266 -4.47 1.60 21.77
C ARG A 266 -4.60 2.76 20.80
N PRO A 267 -5.64 2.79 19.95
CA PRO A 267 -5.87 3.91 19.05
C PRO A 267 -6.02 5.21 19.85
N LEU A 268 -5.48 6.30 19.32
CA LEU A 268 -5.69 7.63 19.88
C LEU A 268 -7.19 7.94 19.94
N ASN A 269 -7.66 8.47 21.06
CA ASN A 269 -9.02 8.98 21.13
C ASN A 269 -9.15 10.29 20.32
N ARG A 270 -10.39 10.75 20.13
CA ARG A 270 -10.70 11.95 19.34
C ARG A 270 -9.91 13.17 19.76
N GLN A 271 -9.86 13.47 21.06
CA GLN A 271 -9.12 14.63 21.57
C GLN A 271 -7.61 14.53 21.33
N ALA A 272 -7.02 13.35 21.47
CA ALA A 272 -5.60 13.15 21.18
C ALA A 272 -5.30 13.29 19.68
N LEU A 273 -6.21 12.80 18.82
CA LEU A 273 -6.09 13.04 17.38
C LEU A 273 -6.21 14.52 17.04
N ASP A 274 -7.18 15.24 17.62
CA ASP A 274 -7.36 16.66 17.37
C ASP A 274 -6.08 17.43 17.75
N ARG A 275 -5.53 17.19 18.95
CA ARG A 275 -4.24 17.81 19.37
C ARG A 275 -3.08 17.47 18.42
N LEU A 276 -3.03 16.25 17.91
CA LEU A 276 -1.98 15.84 16.98
C LEU A 276 -2.03 16.61 15.66
N TYR A 277 -3.22 16.84 15.13
CA TYR A 277 -3.39 17.57 13.87
C TYR A 277 -3.37 19.11 14.05
N ASP A 278 -3.42 19.59 15.28
CA ASP A 278 -3.26 21.00 15.64
C ASP A 278 -1.79 21.42 15.87
N LEU A 279 -0.86 20.46 15.78
CA LEU A 279 0.58 20.74 15.85
C LEU A 279 1.00 21.68 14.70
N PRO A 280 2.06 22.51 14.94
CA PRO A 280 2.44 23.57 14.02
C PRO A 280 3.17 23.07 12.77
N PHE A 281 2.47 22.35 11.90
CA PHE A 281 3.00 21.94 10.59
C PHE A 281 3.09 23.14 9.66
N THR A 282 4.22 23.27 8.94
CA THR A 282 4.37 24.28 7.88
C THR A 282 3.51 23.96 6.65
N ARG A 283 3.15 22.70 6.44
CA ARG A 283 2.44 22.13 5.27
C ARG A 283 3.17 22.35 3.95
N GLU A 284 4.50 22.39 4.02
CA GLU A 284 5.40 22.71 2.91
C GLU A 284 6.56 21.74 2.81
N VAL A 285 7.18 21.78 1.63
CA VAL A 285 8.49 21.20 1.37
C VAL A 285 9.56 22.11 1.95
N HIS A 286 10.57 21.55 2.62
CA HIS A 286 11.67 22.31 3.16
C HIS A 286 12.41 23.12 2.06
N PRO A 287 12.77 24.40 2.30
CA PRO A 287 13.38 25.27 1.28
C PRO A 287 14.71 24.78 0.70
N MET A 288 15.39 23.84 1.36
CA MET A 288 16.62 23.23 0.82
C MET A 288 16.40 22.54 -0.55
N TYR A 289 15.16 22.17 -0.87
CA TYR A 289 14.83 21.50 -2.14
C TYR A 289 14.35 22.51 -3.19
N THR A 290 15.24 23.01 -4.02
CA THR A 290 14.91 23.98 -5.08
C THR A 290 13.99 23.42 -6.17
N GLU A 291 14.03 22.10 -6.42
CA GLU A 291 13.18 21.42 -7.40
C GLU A 291 11.84 20.97 -6.82
N GLY A 292 11.61 21.19 -5.52
CA GLY A 292 10.43 20.70 -4.81
C GLY A 292 10.38 19.18 -4.69
N ILE A 293 9.31 18.66 -4.10
CA ILE A 293 9.03 17.22 -3.96
C ILE A 293 7.60 16.96 -4.45
N PRO A 294 7.40 16.16 -5.51
CA PRO A 294 6.08 16.00 -6.15
C PRO A 294 4.97 15.51 -5.19
N ALA A 295 5.31 14.70 -4.19
CA ALA A 295 4.32 14.14 -3.26
C ALA A 295 3.51 15.20 -2.49
N ILE A 296 4.00 16.45 -2.35
CA ILE A 296 3.26 17.52 -1.67
C ILE A 296 1.97 17.89 -2.42
N GLU A 297 1.97 17.79 -3.74
CA GLU A 297 0.84 18.22 -4.57
C GLU A 297 -0.43 17.37 -4.33
N GLU A 298 -0.25 16.10 -3.95
CA GLU A 298 -1.37 15.20 -3.65
C GLU A 298 -2.02 15.51 -2.29
N VAL A 299 -1.25 16.05 -1.35
CA VAL A 299 -1.70 16.23 0.05
C VAL A 299 -1.91 17.68 0.46
N ARG A 300 -1.30 18.66 -0.22
CA ARG A 300 -1.31 20.08 0.15
C ARG A 300 -2.69 20.61 0.54
N PHE A 301 -3.71 20.29 -0.21
CA PHE A 301 -5.11 20.68 0.02
C PHE A 301 -6.01 19.49 0.28
N SER A 302 -5.47 18.45 0.93
CA SER A 302 -6.20 17.26 1.35
C SER A 302 -6.18 17.15 2.87
N ILE A 303 -7.27 16.68 3.46
CA ILE A 303 -7.43 16.57 4.90
C ILE A 303 -7.70 15.12 5.27
N CYS A 304 -6.87 14.58 6.17
CA CYS A 304 -7.08 13.26 6.75
C CYS A 304 -7.94 13.42 8.02
N HIS A 305 -9.12 12.80 8.03
CA HIS A 305 -10.06 12.93 9.15
C HIS A 305 -10.17 11.67 10.02
N ASN A 306 -9.70 10.51 9.55
CA ASN A 306 -9.81 9.24 10.27
C ASN A 306 -8.55 8.39 10.12
N ARG A 307 -8.41 7.39 10.97
CA ARG A 307 -7.37 6.36 10.93
C ARG A 307 -7.96 4.99 11.25
N GLY A 308 -7.28 3.94 10.79
CA GLY A 308 -7.76 2.57 10.90
C GLY A 308 -8.81 2.19 9.85
N CYS A 309 -9.01 0.88 9.63
CA CYS A 309 -9.96 0.39 8.64
C CYS A 309 -10.48 -0.99 9.02
N PHE A 310 -11.77 -1.10 9.37
CA PHE A 310 -12.39 -2.40 9.66
C PHE A 310 -12.81 -3.17 8.39
N GLY A 311 -12.52 -2.66 7.21
CA GLY A 311 -12.76 -3.36 5.94
C GLY A 311 -12.07 -4.72 5.86
N GLY A 312 -10.88 -4.84 6.46
CA GLY A 312 -10.21 -6.12 6.69
C GLY A 312 -9.84 -6.90 5.42
N CYS A 313 -9.60 -6.20 4.29
CA CYS A 313 -9.17 -6.85 3.04
C CYS A 313 -7.85 -7.59 3.26
N ASN A 314 -7.76 -8.85 2.83
CA ASN A 314 -6.65 -9.74 3.12
C ASN A 314 -5.32 -9.34 2.45
N PHE A 315 -5.37 -8.55 1.39
CA PHE A 315 -4.21 -8.04 0.66
C PHE A 315 -3.71 -6.67 1.17
N CYS A 316 -4.47 -6.02 2.05
CA CYS A 316 -4.22 -4.63 2.42
C CYS A 316 -3.31 -4.53 3.66
N ALA A 317 -2.15 -3.89 3.50
CA ALA A 317 -1.20 -3.65 4.58
C ALA A 317 -1.73 -2.68 5.66
N LEU A 318 -2.71 -1.82 5.34
CA LEU A 318 -3.27 -0.86 6.28
C LEU A 318 -3.89 -1.53 7.50
N ALA A 319 -4.57 -2.68 7.34
CA ALA A 319 -5.13 -3.42 8.44
C ALA A 319 -4.05 -3.94 9.42
N PHE A 320 -2.84 -4.23 8.92
CA PHE A 320 -1.72 -4.72 9.70
C PHE A 320 -0.80 -3.61 10.22
N HIS A 321 -0.89 -2.40 9.66
CA HIS A 321 -0.14 -1.21 10.09
C HIS A 321 -1.01 -0.31 10.98
N GLN A 322 -2.11 0.25 10.47
CA GLN A 322 -2.97 1.16 11.23
C GLN A 322 -3.96 0.45 12.16
N GLY A 323 -4.17 -0.84 11.94
CA GLY A 323 -5.17 -1.62 12.68
C GLY A 323 -6.58 -1.52 12.10
N ARG A 324 -7.49 -2.31 12.70
CA ARG A 324 -8.88 -2.44 12.25
C ARG A 324 -9.89 -1.66 13.09
N MET A 325 -9.44 -0.90 14.09
CA MET A 325 -10.28 0.00 14.87
C MET A 325 -10.19 1.41 14.29
N VAL A 326 -11.35 1.95 13.92
CA VAL A 326 -11.43 3.29 13.34
C VAL A 326 -11.56 4.32 14.46
N THR A 327 -10.75 5.36 14.36
CA THR A 327 -10.86 6.59 15.17
C THR A 327 -10.85 7.79 14.24
N SER A 328 -11.53 8.87 14.63
CA SER A 328 -11.65 10.06 13.82
C SER A 328 -11.50 11.34 14.65
N ARG A 329 -11.06 12.36 13.96
CA ARG A 329 -11.01 13.75 14.49
C ARG A 329 -12.42 14.29 14.69
N SER A 330 -12.56 15.29 15.57
CA SER A 330 -13.80 16.05 15.66
C SER A 330 -14.10 16.80 14.36
N ILE A 331 -15.35 17.16 14.18
CA ILE A 331 -15.75 18.03 13.06
C ILE A 331 -15.02 19.35 13.14
N GLU A 332 -14.95 19.94 14.33
CA GLU A 332 -14.31 21.23 14.61
C GLU A 332 -12.84 21.24 14.22
N SER A 333 -12.09 20.18 14.58
CA SER A 333 -10.68 20.06 14.21
C SER A 333 -10.48 20.02 12.68
N VAL A 334 -11.35 19.31 11.96
CA VAL A 334 -11.27 19.22 10.49
C VAL A 334 -11.69 20.54 9.83
N LEU A 335 -12.68 21.23 10.35
CA LEU A 335 -13.11 22.55 9.86
C LEU A 335 -12.03 23.61 10.08
N ALA A 336 -11.40 23.63 11.26
CA ALA A 336 -10.29 24.56 11.56
C ALA A 336 -9.12 24.36 10.58
N GLU A 337 -8.79 23.10 10.25
CA GLU A 337 -7.79 22.82 9.21
C GLU A 337 -8.23 23.29 7.83
N ALA A 338 -9.50 23.09 7.45
CA ALA A 338 -10.02 23.56 6.19
C ALA A 338 -9.99 25.09 6.07
N GLU A 339 -10.34 25.81 7.14
CA GLU A 339 -10.21 27.26 7.23
C GLU A 339 -8.76 27.72 7.09
N LEU A 340 -7.82 27.04 7.77
CA LEU A 340 -6.40 27.30 7.64
C LEU A 340 -5.92 27.22 6.18
N LEU A 341 -6.36 26.19 5.43
CA LEU A 341 -5.99 26.02 4.03
C LEU A 341 -6.49 27.17 3.14
N THR A 342 -7.59 27.83 3.48
CA THR A 342 -8.09 28.98 2.70
C THR A 342 -7.16 30.19 2.74
N HIS A 343 -6.27 30.29 3.73
CA HIS A 343 -5.29 31.37 3.84
C HIS A 343 -4.01 31.14 3.01
N ASP A 344 -3.83 29.96 2.42
CA ASP A 344 -2.71 29.72 1.49
C ASP A 344 -2.95 30.48 0.19
N PRO A 345 -2.02 31.33 -0.27
CA PRO A 345 -2.21 32.11 -1.51
C PRO A 345 -2.36 31.26 -2.78
N ARG A 346 -1.95 30.00 -2.74
CA ARG A 346 -2.13 29.03 -3.84
C ARG A 346 -3.49 28.34 -3.82
N PHE A 347 -4.26 28.49 -2.73
CA PHE A 347 -5.56 27.86 -2.61
C PHE A 347 -6.56 28.46 -3.58
N LYS A 348 -7.07 27.64 -4.51
CA LYS A 348 -8.03 28.07 -5.54
C LYS A 348 -9.49 27.79 -5.17
N GLY A 349 -9.75 27.42 -3.93
CA GLY A 349 -11.08 27.09 -3.42
C GLY A 349 -11.42 25.60 -3.49
N TYR A 350 -10.46 24.71 -3.71
CA TYR A 350 -10.71 23.29 -3.89
C TYR A 350 -10.00 22.49 -2.77
N ILE A 351 -10.81 21.84 -1.90
CA ILE A 351 -10.31 20.78 -1.05
C ILE A 351 -10.27 19.51 -1.90
N HIS A 352 -9.07 18.97 -2.11
CA HIS A 352 -8.83 17.88 -3.05
C HIS A 352 -9.34 16.53 -2.52
N ASP A 353 -9.28 16.33 -1.21
CA ASP A 353 -9.78 15.11 -0.56
C ASP A 353 -10.09 15.39 0.93
N VAL A 354 -11.22 14.88 1.41
CA VAL A 354 -11.51 14.74 2.85
C VAL A 354 -11.59 13.24 3.12
N GLY A 355 -10.46 12.66 3.44
CA GLY A 355 -10.29 11.21 3.35
C GLY A 355 -9.56 10.56 4.50
N GLY A 356 -9.13 9.33 4.22
CA GLY A 356 -8.40 8.46 5.13
C GLY A 356 -8.28 7.05 4.54
N PRO A 357 -7.96 6.01 5.33
CA PRO A 357 -7.84 4.62 4.85
C PRO A 357 -9.10 4.09 4.17
N SER A 358 -10.26 4.57 4.59
CA SER A 358 -11.57 4.50 3.93
C SER A 358 -12.30 5.79 4.26
N ALA A 359 -12.59 6.60 3.25
CA ALA A 359 -13.08 7.96 3.45
C ALA A 359 -14.38 8.03 4.28
N ASN A 360 -15.27 7.07 4.11
CA ASN A 360 -16.58 7.08 4.76
C ASN A 360 -16.64 6.33 6.11
N PHE A 361 -15.48 6.11 6.77
CA PHE A 361 -15.44 5.57 8.12
C PHE A 361 -15.19 6.69 9.15
N ARG A 362 -16.04 6.79 10.17
CA ARG A 362 -15.91 7.78 11.23
C ARG A 362 -15.81 7.20 12.65
N HIS A 363 -16.26 5.95 12.83
CA HIS A 363 -16.31 5.27 14.12
C HIS A 363 -16.00 3.79 13.98
N THR A 364 -15.89 3.07 15.10
CA THR A 364 -15.71 1.62 15.13
C THR A 364 -16.90 0.92 14.49
N SER A 365 -16.69 -0.28 13.94
CA SER A 365 -17.71 -1.04 13.21
C SER A 365 -18.96 -1.39 14.04
N CYS A 366 -18.81 -1.50 15.35
CA CYS A 366 -19.90 -1.79 16.28
C CYS A 366 -19.46 -1.57 17.74
N ARG A 367 -20.42 -1.56 18.67
CA ARG A 367 -20.17 -1.46 20.11
C ARG A 367 -19.28 -2.61 20.61
N GLN A 368 -19.50 -3.84 20.15
CA GLN A 368 -18.67 -5.00 20.50
C GLN A 368 -17.19 -4.78 20.21
N GLN A 369 -16.88 -4.21 19.04
CA GLN A 369 -15.49 -3.89 18.66
C GLN A 369 -14.87 -2.87 19.61
N LYS A 370 -15.62 -1.87 20.00
CA LYS A 370 -15.17 -0.81 20.91
C LYS A 370 -14.84 -1.34 22.30
N GLU A 371 -15.66 -2.24 22.83
CA GLU A 371 -15.57 -2.75 24.20
C GLU A 371 -14.63 -3.96 24.33
N HIS A 372 -14.68 -4.88 23.37
CA HIS A 372 -14.02 -6.18 23.46
C HIS A 372 -13.00 -6.47 22.34
N GLY A 373 -12.74 -5.48 21.46
CA GLY A 373 -11.82 -5.64 20.34
C GLY A 373 -12.42 -6.39 19.15
N MET A 374 -11.55 -6.80 18.22
CA MET A 374 -11.95 -7.43 16.97
C MET A 374 -12.44 -8.86 17.14
N CYS A 375 -13.45 -9.27 16.39
CA CYS A 375 -13.85 -10.68 16.31
C CYS A 375 -12.77 -11.52 15.66
N LYS A 376 -12.35 -12.63 16.29
CA LYS A 376 -11.44 -13.61 15.66
C LYS A 376 -12.20 -14.39 14.58
N GLY A 377 -11.57 -14.57 13.42
CA GLY A 377 -12.12 -15.37 12.33
C GLY A 377 -13.38 -14.80 11.66
N LYS A 378 -13.73 -13.52 11.91
CA LYS A 378 -14.91 -12.87 11.33
C LYS A 378 -14.57 -11.47 10.81
N SER A 379 -15.06 -11.15 9.61
CA SER A 379 -15.00 -9.80 9.04
C SER A 379 -16.29 -9.03 9.32
N CYS A 380 -16.21 -7.69 9.35
CA CYS A 380 -17.38 -6.83 9.55
C CYS A 380 -18.22 -6.64 8.29
N LEU A 381 -17.59 -6.72 7.10
CA LEU A 381 -18.19 -6.36 5.82
C LEU A 381 -18.19 -7.51 4.78
N ALA A 382 -17.40 -8.55 5.00
CA ALA A 382 -17.20 -9.62 4.02
C ALA A 382 -17.35 -11.03 4.64
N PRO A 383 -17.83 -12.05 3.88
CA PRO A 383 -18.45 -11.92 2.56
C PRO A 383 -19.81 -11.19 2.62
N GLU A 384 -20.47 -11.23 3.78
CA GLU A 384 -21.71 -10.53 4.08
C GLU A 384 -21.55 -9.61 5.29
N PRO A 385 -22.31 -8.51 5.35
CA PRO A 385 -22.25 -7.58 6.47
C PRO A 385 -22.61 -8.26 7.79
N CYS A 386 -21.86 -7.95 8.84
CA CYS A 386 -22.16 -8.42 10.18
C CYS A 386 -23.50 -7.86 10.68
N LYS A 387 -24.32 -8.67 11.34
CA LYS A 387 -25.62 -8.25 11.91
C LYS A 387 -25.48 -7.11 12.95
N ASN A 388 -24.32 -7.01 13.59
CA ASN A 388 -24.04 -5.98 14.61
C ASN A 388 -23.32 -4.76 14.00
N LEU A 389 -23.19 -4.69 12.66
CA LEU A 389 -22.56 -3.56 12.00
C LEU A 389 -23.39 -2.30 12.25
N ASP A 390 -22.71 -1.28 12.77
CA ASP A 390 -23.26 0.06 12.94
C ASP A 390 -22.86 0.87 11.69
N ALA A 391 -23.83 1.06 10.78
CA ALA A 391 -23.60 1.78 9.53
C ALA A 391 -24.32 3.13 9.61
N ASP A 392 -23.54 4.14 9.99
CA ASP A 392 -24.00 5.52 10.12
C ASP A 392 -22.99 6.48 9.49
N HIS A 393 -23.46 7.31 8.56
CA HIS A 393 -22.68 8.35 7.91
C HIS A 393 -23.10 9.77 8.31
N SER A 394 -23.98 9.94 9.31
CA SER A 394 -24.55 11.25 9.70
C SER A 394 -23.46 12.26 10.04
N GLU A 395 -22.48 11.87 10.86
CA GLU A 395 -21.35 12.72 11.24
C GLU A 395 -20.47 13.13 10.05
N TYR A 396 -20.28 12.22 9.07
CA TYR A 396 -19.50 12.52 7.87
C TYR A 396 -20.26 13.43 6.92
N THR A 397 -21.57 13.22 6.78
CA THR A 397 -22.45 14.10 6.02
C THR A 397 -22.45 15.52 6.59
N GLU A 398 -22.61 15.66 7.90
CA GLU A 398 -22.54 16.96 8.60
C GLU A 398 -21.20 17.66 8.35
N LEU A 399 -20.09 16.95 8.52
CA LEU A 399 -18.75 17.47 8.26
C LEU A 399 -18.64 18.04 6.84
N LEU A 400 -19.02 17.27 5.83
CA LEU A 400 -18.92 17.68 4.43
C LEU A 400 -19.81 18.88 4.13
N GLN A 401 -21.03 18.89 4.67
CA GLN A 401 -21.98 20.01 4.51
C GLN A 401 -21.48 21.31 5.18
N ARG A 402 -20.91 21.20 6.37
CA ARG A 402 -20.33 22.36 7.08
C ARG A 402 -19.10 22.89 6.35
N MET A 403 -18.24 21.99 5.88
CA MET A 403 -17.02 22.36 5.14
C MET A 403 -17.34 23.14 3.84
N ARG A 404 -18.38 22.75 3.12
CA ARG A 404 -18.83 23.49 1.91
C ARG A 404 -19.29 24.93 2.19
N LYS A 405 -19.62 25.26 3.45
CA LYS A 405 -20.10 26.61 3.85
C LYS A 405 -18.95 27.52 4.29
N ILE A 406 -17.71 27.01 4.40
CA ILE A 406 -16.55 27.83 4.78
C ILE A 406 -16.28 28.86 3.67
N PRO A 407 -16.18 30.17 3.99
CA PRO A 407 -15.80 31.18 3.01
C PRO A 407 -14.48 30.85 2.29
N GLY A 408 -14.45 31.04 0.99
CA GLY A 408 -13.28 30.70 0.16
C GLY A 408 -13.26 29.27 -0.36
N ILE A 409 -14.05 28.34 0.17
CA ILE A 409 -14.18 26.98 -0.35
C ILE A 409 -15.27 26.92 -1.41
N LYS A 410 -14.92 26.54 -2.64
CA LYS A 410 -15.82 26.39 -3.78
C LYS A 410 -16.29 24.93 -3.93
N LYS A 411 -15.40 23.97 -3.70
CA LYS A 411 -15.68 22.54 -3.81
C LYS A 411 -14.88 21.74 -2.78
N VAL A 412 -15.53 20.71 -2.27
CA VAL A 412 -14.92 19.71 -1.37
C VAL A 412 -15.06 18.35 -2.04
N PHE A 413 -13.96 17.68 -2.34
CA PHE A 413 -13.97 16.38 -2.98
C PHE A 413 -13.67 15.25 -1.99
N VAL A 414 -14.21 14.06 -2.29
CA VAL A 414 -13.89 12.79 -1.65
C VAL A 414 -13.26 11.91 -2.73
N ARG A 415 -11.92 11.82 -2.71
CA ARG A 415 -11.11 11.08 -3.70
C ARG A 415 -10.52 9.80 -3.14
N SER A 416 -10.29 9.72 -1.83
CA SER A 416 -9.97 8.49 -1.12
C SER A 416 -11.07 7.47 -1.31
N GLY A 417 -10.71 6.20 -1.41
CA GLY A 417 -11.68 5.15 -1.68
C GLY A 417 -12.80 5.08 -0.64
N VAL A 418 -14.03 5.05 -1.11
CA VAL A 418 -15.21 4.80 -0.27
C VAL A 418 -15.55 3.32 -0.22
N ARG A 419 -15.99 2.85 0.93
CA ARG A 419 -16.57 1.50 1.08
C ARG A 419 -18.03 1.54 0.65
N TYR A 420 -18.26 1.17 -0.60
CA TYR A 420 -19.58 1.14 -1.22
C TYR A 420 -20.52 0.14 -0.54
N ASP A 421 -19.99 -0.96 -0.05
CA ASP A 421 -20.69 -1.98 0.71
C ASP A 421 -21.18 -1.42 2.07
N TYR A 422 -20.41 -0.56 2.73
CA TYR A 422 -20.81 0.11 3.96
C TYR A 422 -21.89 1.17 3.71
N ILE A 423 -21.80 1.93 2.59
CA ILE A 423 -22.83 2.90 2.17
C ILE A 423 -24.20 2.21 2.00
N LEU A 424 -24.20 0.99 1.43
CA LEU A 424 -25.44 0.25 1.21
C LEU A 424 -26.11 -0.23 2.51
N GLN A 425 -25.35 -0.38 3.60
CA GLN A 425 -25.87 -0.79 4.91
C GLN A 425 -26.48 0.36 5.70
N ASP A 426 -26.14 1.59 5.39
CA ASP A 426 -26.75 2.75 6.02
C ASP A 426 -28.24 2.84 5.68
N LYS A 427 -29.06 2.93 6.72
CA LYS A 427 -30.52 3.09 6.57
C LYS A 427 -30.85 4.48 6.05
N ASN A 428 -30.11 5.49 6.47
CA ASN A 428 -30.20 6.85 5.94
C ASN A 428 -29.42 6.94 4.60
N LYS A 429 -30.08 7.43 3.56
CA LYS A 429 -29.48 7.57 2.22
C LYS A 429 -28.94 8.99 1.95
N ASP A 430 -29.00 9.88 2.91
CA ASP A 430 -28.58 11.28 2.75
C ASP A 430 -27.11 11.39 2.38
N PHE A 431 -26.25 10.56 3.01
CA PHE A 431 -24.82 10.53 2.66
C PHE A 431 -24.57 10.17 1.20
N PHE A 432 -25.26 9.13 0.69
CA PHE A 432 -25.04 8.71 -0.69
C PHE A 432 -25.45 9.80 -1.67
N LYS A 433 -26.57 10.47 -1.40
CA LYS A 433 -27.02 11.61 -2.20
C LYS A 433 -26.04 12.78 -2.08
N GLU A 434 -25.63 13.19 -0.87
CA GLU A 434 -24.67 14.27 -0.63
C GLU A 434 -23.35 14.01 -1.37
N LEU A 435 -22.83 12.77 -1.31
CA LEU A 435 -21.59 12.37 -1.98
C LEU A 435 -21.70 12.60 -3.50
N VAL A 436 -22.76 12.09 -4.13
CA VAL A 436 -22.97 12.19 -5.57
C VAL A 436 -23.22 13.63 -5.99
N ASP A 437 -24.00 14.37 -5.22
CA ASP A 437 -24.40 15.74 -5.56
C ASP A 437 -23.24 16.74 -5.50
N TYR A 438 -22.32 16.57 -4.54
CA TYR A 438 -21.40 17.66 -4.22
C TYR A 438 -19.93 17.26 -4.17
N HIS A 439 -19.60 15.96 -3.99
CA HIS A 439 -18.24 15.55 -3.62
C HIS A 439 -17.53 14.67 -4.65
N VAL A 440 -18.18 14.35 -5.75
CA VAL A 440 -17.58 13.62 -6.88
C VAL A 440 -17.15 14.60 -7.96
N SER A 441 -15.88 14.51 -8.37
CA SER A 441 -15.28 15.42 -9.39
C SER A 441 -15.44 14.91 -10.83
N GLY A 442 -16.55 14.19 -11.14
CA GLY A 442 -16.79 13.53 -12.43
C GLY A 442 -16.48 12.04 -12.42
N GLN A 443 -15.60 11.56 -11.53
CA GLN A 443 -15.29 10.13 -11.38
C GLN A 443 -15.31 9.73 -9.91
N LEU A 444 -16.08 8.69 -9.59
CA LEU A 444 -16.02 8.04 -8.28
C LEU A 444 -15.24 6.72 -8.41
N LYS A 445 -14.13 6.64 -7.68
CA LYS A 445 -13.29 5.45 -7.63
C LYS A 445 -13.78 4.50 -6.55
N VAL A 446 -14.03 3.25 -6.91
CA VAL A 446 -14.43 2.17 -5.99
C VAL A 446 -13.64 0.92 -6.30
N ALA A 447 -13.49 0.05 -5.30
CA ALA A 447 -12.60 -1.10 -5.39
C ALA A 447 -13.38 -2.43 -5.21
N PRO A 448 -14.12 -2.92 -6.23
CA PRO A 448 -14.70 -4.26 -6.18
C PRO A 448 -13.64 -5.37 -6.27
N GLU A 449 -12.48 -5.10 -6.86
CA GLU A 449 -11.29 -5.93 -7.05
C GLU A 449 -11.48 -7.08 -8.04
N HIS A 450 -12.59 -7.81 -7.99
CA HIS A 450 -12.92 -8.94 -8.87
C HIS A 450 -14.43 -9.13 -9.01
N CYS A 451 -14.88 -10.00 -9.93
CA CYS A 451 -16.31 -10.32 -10.09
C CYS A 451 -16.68 -11.74 -9.64
N VAL A 452 -15.70 -12.62 -9.41
CA VAL A 452 -15.94 -14.02 -9.00
C VAL A 452 -15.92 -14.12 -7.48
N SER A 453 -17.00 -14.67 -6.90
CA SER A 453 -17.21 -14.73 -5.45
C SER A 453 -16.11 -15.50 -4.71
N SER A 454 -15.65 -16.64 -5.24
CA SER A 454 -14.58 -17.42 -4.61
C SER A 454 -13.25 -16.65 -4.53
N VAL A 455 -12.95 -15.81 -5.51
CA VAL A 455 -11.76 -14.94 -5.48
C VAL A 455 -11.95 -13.82 -4.47
N LEU A 456 -13.15 -13.24 -4.39
CA LEU A 456 -13.49 -12.19 -3.43
C LEU A 456 -13.43 -12.72 -1.98
N ASP A 457 -13.78 -13.97 -1.73
CA ASP A 457 -13.62 -14.62 -0.41
C ASP A 457 -12.15 -14.69 0.02
N TYR A 458 -11.23 -15.02 -0.91
CA TYR A 458 -9.78 -14.95 -0.65
C TYR A 458 -9.27 -13.53 -0.46
N MET A 459 -9.89 -12.56 -1.11
CA MET A 459 -9.55 -11.14 -0.95
C MET A 459 -10.11 -10.53 0.35
N GLY A 460 -11.10 -11.18 1.00
CA GLY A 460 -11.84 -10.61 2.13
C GLY A 460 -12.73 -9.43 1.71
N LYS A 461 -13.39 -9.58 0.57
CA LYS A 461 -14.27 -8.56 -0.04
C LYS A 461 -15.71 -9.07 -0.09
N PRO A 462 -16.71 -8.18 -0.11
CA PRO A 462 -18.10 -8.56 -0.34
C PRO A 462 -18.28 -9.18 -1.73
N HIS A 463 -19.27 -10.05 -1.88
CA HIS A 463 -19.60 -10.64 -3.17
C HIS A 463 -20.02 -9.58 -4.19
N PHE A 464 -19.88 -9.90 -5.47
CA PHE A 464 -19.97 -8.94 -6.56
C PHE A 464 -21.36 -8.35 -6.78
N ASP A 465 -22.43 -9.05 -6.38
CA ASP A 465 -23.81 -8.55 -6.41
C ASP A 465 -23.99 -7.29 -5.56
N VAL A 466 -23.24 -7.13 -4.47
CA VAL A 466 -23.21 -5.93 -3.64
C VAL A 466 -22.68 -4.73 -4.46
N PHE A 467 -21.62 -4.94 -5.26
CA PHE A 467 -21.11 -3.91 -6.15
C PHE A 467 -22.13 -3.54 -7.24
N LEU A 468 -22.78 -4.54 -7.86
CA LEU A 468 -23.81 -4.28 -8.89
C LEU A 468 -25.01 -3.52 -8.31
N LYS A 469 -25.41 -3.81 -7.06
CA LYS A 469 -26.46 -3.07 -6.37
C LYS A 469 -26.06 -1.62 -6.15
N PHE A 470 -24.83 -1.36 -5.71
CA PHE A 470 -24.30 -0.01 -5.57
C PHE A 470 -24.24 0.72 -6.91
N TRP A 471 -23.74 0.08 -7.96
CA TRP A 471 -23.65 0.66 -9.31
C TRP A 471 -25.00 1.12 -9.82
N ARG A 472 -26.03 0.26 -9.75
CA ARG A 472 -27.40 0.62 -10.18
C ARG A 472 -27.95 1.82 -9.41
N GLN A 473 -27.70 1.90 -8.11
CA GLN A 473 -28.14 3.06 -7.31
C GLN A 473 -27.39 4.33 -7.68
N TYR A 474 -26.08 4.22 -7.92
CA TYR A 474 -25.25 5.34 -8.37
C TYR A 474 -25.72 5.89 -9.73
N GLN A 475 -25.97 5.01 -10.70
CA GLN A 475 -26.52 5.42 -12.00
C GLN A 475 -27.86 6.13 -11.85
N LYS A 476 -28.77 5.58 -11.07
CA LYS A 476 -30.09 6.20 -10.83
C LYS A 476 -29.98 7.60 -10.24
N LEU A 477 -29.05 7.85 -9.31
CA LEU A 477 -28.81 9.17 -8.74
C LEU A 477 -28.26 10.15 -9.78
N ASN A 478 -27.35 9.71 -10.66
CA ASN A 478 -26.83 10.56 -11.73
C ASN A 478 -27.91 10.92 -12.78
N GLU A 479 -28.69 9.94 -13.20
CA GLU A 479 -29.78 10.14 -14.21
C GLU A 479 -30.85 11.12 -13.70
N SER A 480 -31.19 11.02 -12.40
CA SER A 480 -32.22 11.91 -11.82
C SER A 480 -31.85 13.38 -11.87
N ASP A 481 -30.58 13.71 -11.87
CA ASP A 481 -30.06 15.07 -11.80
C ASP A 481 -29.36 15.52 -13.09
N GLY A 482 -29.38 14.70 -14.15
CA GLY A 482 -28.79 15.00 -15.46
C GLY A 482 -27.27 15.17 -15.43
N ARG A 483 -26.57 14.45 -14.54
CA ARG A 483 -25.11 14.56 -14.34
C ARG A 483 -24.34 13.54 -15.16
N GLU A 484 -23.19 13.94 -15.65
CA GLU A 484 -22.22 13.06 -16.30
C GLU A 484 -21.10 12.68 -15.34
N GLN A 485 -21.38 11.75 -14.41
CA GLN A 485 -20.38 11.19 -13.52
C GLN A 485 -20.20 9.69 -13.78
N TYR A 486 -18.95 9.24 -13.72
CA TYR A 486 -18.59 7.87 -14.04
C TYR A 486 -18.08 7.13 -12.81
N LEU A 487 -18.45 5.86 -12.69
CA LEU A 487 -17.91 4.95 -11.70
C LEU A 487 -16.67 4.27 -12.29
N VAL A 488 -15.54 4.38 -11.61
CA VAL A 488 -14.27 3.76 -12.03
C VAL A 488 -13.93 2.61 -11.07
N PRO A 489 -14.18 1.34 -11.48
CA PRO A 489 -13.85 0.19 -10.66
C PRO A 489 -12.34 -0.10 -10.71
N TYR A 490 -11.71 -0.21 -9.54
CA TYR A 490 -10.39 -0.81 -9.40
C TYR A 490 -10.49 -2.32 -9.38
N LEU A 491 -9.66 -2.97 -10.19
CA LEU A 491 -9.63 -4.41 -10.37
C LEU A 491 -8.19 -4.92 -10.23
N MET A 492 -8.07 -6.12 -9.67
CA MET A 492 -6.78 -6.76 -9.39
C MET A 492 -6.66 -8.07 -10.13
N SER A 493 -5.55 -8.28 -10.84
CA SER A 493 -5.20 -9.56 -11.44
C SER A 493 -4.28 -10.40 -10.55
N SER A 494 -4.28 -11.71 -10.75
CA SER A 494 -3.32 -12.66 -10.17
C SER A 494 -3.29 -12.68 -8.63
N HIS A 495 -4.40 -12.34 -7.97
CA HIS A 495 -4.53 -12.56 -6.52
C HIS A 495 -4.53 -14.07 -6.22
N PRO A 496 -3.94 -14.53 -5.10
CA PRO A 496 -4.12 -15.91 -4.65
C PRO A 496 -5.58 -16.34 -4.66
N GLY A 497 -5.86 -17.51 -5.21
CA GLY A 497 -7.22 -18.01 -5.43
C GLY A 497 -7.81 -17.66 -6.81
N CYS A 498 -7.21 -16.74 -7.57
CA CYS A 498 -7.68 -16.40 -8.92
C CYS A 498 -7.07 -17.34 -9.96
N THR A 499 -7.88 -18.20 -10.53
CA THR A 499 -7.51 -19.09 -11.65
C THR A 499 -7.58 -18.34 -13.00
N LEU A 500 -7.07 -18.95 -14.06
CA LEU A 500 -7.19 -18.37 -15.39
C LEU A 500 -8.66 -18.30 -15.86
N ASN A 501 -9.50 -19.27 -15.45
CA ASN A 501 -10.95 -19.25 -15.74
C ASN A 501 -11.64 -18.05 -15.03
N ASP A 502 -11.27 -17.76 -13.79
CA ASP A 502 -11.81 -16.61 -13.06
C ASP A 502 -11.42 -15.29 -13.75
N ALA A 503 -10.21 -15.22 -14.30
CA ALA A 503 -9.76 -14.05 -15.06
C ALA A 503 -10.52 -13.89 -16.38
N VAL A 504 -10.91 -14.99 -17.04
CA VAL A 504 -11.79 -14.95 -18.24
C VAL A 504 -13.16 -14.40 -17.86
N GLU A 505 -13.76 -14.86 -16.75
CA GLU A 505 -15.05 -14.34 -16.29
C GLU A 505 -15.00 -12.83 -16.01
N LEU A 506 -13.90 -12.35 -15.42
CA LEU A 506 -13.70 -10.92 -15.20
C LEU A 506 -13.59 -10.15 -16.53
N ALA A 507 -12.88 -10.70 -17.52
CA ALA A 507 -12.78 -10.12 -18.85
C ALA A 507 -14.15 -10.04 -19.59
N VAL A 508 -14.97 -11.10 -19.45
CA VAL A 508 -16.34 -11.13 -19.99
C VAL A 508 -17.21 -10.06 -19.33
N PHE A 509 -17.13 -9.92 -18.01
CA PHE A 509 -17.83 -8.85 -17.30
C PHE A 509 -17.43 -7.47 -17.83
N LEU A 510 -16.12 -7.19 -17.95
CA LEU A 510 -15.62 -5.93 -18.47
C LEU A 510 -16.09 -5.66 -19.91
N LYS A 511 -16.13 -6.70 -20.74
CA LYS A 511 -16.64 -6.60 -22.10
C LYS A 511 -18.11 -6.18 -22.12
N ARG A 512 -18.96 -6.83 -21.31
CA ARG A 512 -20.40 -6.54 -21.25
C ARG A 512 -20.70 -5.14 -20.73
N THR A 513 -19.88 -4.61 -19.83
CA THR A 513 -20.04 -3.26 -19.27
C THR A 513 -19.39 -2.17 -20.12
N GLY A 514 -18.67 -2.53 -21.19
CA GLY A 514 -17.93 -1.59 -22.02
C GLY A 514 -16.76 -0.90 -21.31
N HIS A 515 -16.41 -1.37 -20.10
CA HIS A 515 -15.30 -0.82 -19.33
C HIS A 515 -14.00 -1.56 -19.67
N GLN A 516 -13.00 -0.81 -20.12
CA GLN A 516 -11.66 -1.34 -20.33
C GLN A 516 -10.68 -0.57 -19.48
N PRO A 517 -10.11 -1.19 -18.43
CA PRO A 517 -9.14 -0.51 -17.58
C PRO A 517 -7.88 -0.17 -18.37
N GLU A 518 -7.48 1.10 -18.32
CA GLU A 518 -6.20 1.55 -18.91
C GLU A 518 -5.02 1.01 -18.10
N GLN A 519 -5.17 0.98 -16.79
CA GLN A 519 -4.18 0.45 -15.85
C GLN A 519 -4.75 -0.78 -15.13
N VAL A 520 -3.98 -1.85 -15.13
CA VAL A 520 -4.27 -3.07 -14.38
C VAL A 520 -3.31 -3.18 -13.22
N GLN A 521 -3.86 -3.41 -12.04
CA GLN A 521 -3.08 -3.66 -10.84
C GLN A 521 -2.95 -5.16 -10.64
N ASP A 522 -1.73 -5.70 -10.76
CA ASP A 522 -1.46 -7.06 -10.33
C ASP A 522 -1.35 -7.10 -8.80
N PHE A 523 -1.72 -8.23 -8.23
CA PHE A 523 -1.48 -8.47 -6.82
C PHE A 523 0.00 -8.27 -6.47
N TYR A 524 0.24 -7.42 -5.49
CA TYR A 524 1.57 -7.10 -4.99
C TYR A 524 1.77 -7.74 -3.62
N PRO A 525 2.64 -8.78 -3.49
CA PRO A 525 2.88 -9.43 -2.21
C PRO A 525 3.56 -8.49 -1.22
N THR A 526 2.77 -7.88 -0.34
CA THR A 526 3.25 -6.97 0.70
C THR A 526 3.43 -7.74 2.01
N PRO A 527 4.58 -7.65 2.70
CA PRO A 527 4.82 -8.36 3.95
C PRO A 527 3.72 -8.12 4.99
N GLY A 528 3.43 -9.14 5.80
CA GLY A 528 2.45 -9.07 6.89
C GLY A 528 0.98 -9.18 6.46
N THR A 529 0.67 -9.33 5.17
CA THR A 529 -0.72 -9.51 4.72
C THR A 529 -1.08 -10.99 4.58
N MET A 530 -2.37 -11.31 4.83
CA MET A 530 -2.91 -12.67 4.64
C MET A 530 -2.72 -13.17 3.21
N SER A 531 -2.92 -12.29 2.22
CA SER A 531 -2.76 -12.64 0.80
C SER A 531 -1.31 -12.93 0.44
N THR A 532 -0.34 -12.28 1.08
CA THR A 532 1.08 -12.61 0.90
C THR A 532 1.43 -13.96 1.49
N CYS A 533 0.83 -14.31 2.63
CA CYS A 533 0.93 -15.67 3.18
C CYS A 533 0.39 -16.71 2.18
N MET A 534 -0.82 -16.51 1.66
CA MET A 534 -1.40 -17.39 0.62
C MET A 534 -0.49 -17.47 -0.62
N TYR A 535 0.05 -16.34 -1.07
CA TYR A 535 0.95 -16.28 -2.22
C TYR A 535 2.22 -17.10 -2.01
N TYR A 536 2.88 -16.96 -0.85
CA TYR A 536 4.10 -17.68 -0.54
C TYR A 536 3.87 -19.16 -0.28
N THR A 537 2.90 -19.47 0.58
CA THR A 537 2.69 -20.84 1.06
C THR A 537 1.83 -21.68 0.13
N GLY A 538 0.85 -21.10 -0.57
CA GLY A 538 -0.23 -21.80 -1.20
C GLY A 538 -1.28 -22.31 -0.19
N ILE A 539 -1.33 -21.74 1.02
CA ILE A 539 -2.23 -22.11 2.10
C ILE A 539 -2.99 -20.87 2.58
N ASP A 540 -4.29 -20.98 2.75
CA ASP A 540 -5.09 -19.96 3.41
C ASP A 540 -4.90 -20.06 4.94
N PRO A 541 -4.25 -19.08 5.59
CA PRO A 541 -3.95 -19.15 7.02
C PRO A 541 -5.20 -19.11 7.90
N ARG A 542 -6.36 -18.73 7.37
CA ARG A 542 -7.64 -18.73 8.10
C ARG A 542 -8.21 -20.13 8.27
N THR A 543 -8.01 -20.98 7.28
CA THR A 543 -8.64 -22.32 7.18
C THR A 543 -7.62 -23.46 7.11
N MET A 544 -6.34 -23.16 6.90
CA MET A 544 -5.24 -24.08 6.63
C MET A 544 -5.47 -24.98 5.40
N LYS A 545 -6.31 -24.53 4.46
CA LYS A 545 -6.58 -25.25 3.21
C LYS A 545 -5.70 -24.75 2.08
N PRO A 546 -5.40 -25.60 1.08
CA PRO A 546 -4.66 -25.22 -0.12
C PRO A 546 -5.37 -24.10 -0.91
N VAL A 547 -4.59 -23.20 -1.50
CA VAL A 547 -5.04 -22.11 -2.37
C VAL A 547 -4.23 -22.13 -3.65
N TYR A 548 -4.90 -22.00 -4.79
CA TYR A 548 -4.24 -21.81 -6.08
C TYR A 548 -3.47 -20.49 -6.11
N VAL A 549 -2.27 -20.50 -6.69
CA VAL A 549 -1.45 -19.30 -6.87
C VAL A 549 -0.83 -19.31 -8.27
N ALA A 550 -1.11 -18.31 -9.06
CA ALA A 550 -0.42 -18.07 -10.33
C ALA A 550 1.02 -17.61 -10.06
N ARG A 551 1.98 -18.56 -9.98
CA ARG A 551 3.39 -18.26 -9.69
C ARG A 551 4.18 -17.98 -10.95
N ASP A 552 3.86 -18.67 -12.04
CA ASP A 552 4.53 -18.48 -13.32
C ASP A 552 4.31 -17.05 -13.84
N PRO A 553 5.36 -16.31 -14.19
CA PRO A 553 5.26 -15.00 -14.81
C PRO A 553 4.39 -14.98 -16.07
N HIS A 554 4.38 -16.08 -16.84
CA HIS A 554 3.56 -16.21 -18.03
C HIS A 554 2.07 -16.31 -17.68
N ASP A 555 1.68 -17.12 -16.68
CA ASP A 555 0.29 -17.20 -16.22
C ASP A 555 -0.22 -15.85 -15.71
N LYS A 556 0.62 -15.10 -14.99
CA LYS A 556 0.30 -13.72 -14.59
C LYS A 556 0.12 -12.80 -15.80
N ALA A 557 0.95 -12.95 -16.83
CA ALA A 557 0.83 -12.18 -18.05
C ALA A 557 -0.47 -12.49 -18.82
N LEU A 558 -0.91 -13.74 -18.82
CA LEU A 558 -2.20 -14.17 -19.40
C LEU A 558 -3.38 -13.52 -18.65
N GLN A 559 -3.42 -13.61 -17.31
CA GLN A 559 -4.46 -13.00 -16.51
C GLN A 559 -4.51 -11.47 -16.70
N ARG A 560 -3.36 -10.80 -16.74
CA ARG A 560 -3.29 -9.36 -17.02
C ARG A 560 -3.75 -9.01 -18.43
N ALA A 561 -3.40 -9.80 -19.41
CA ALA A 561 -3.81 -9.59 -20.81
C ALA A 561 -5.32 -9.66 -20.97
N LEU A 562 -5.99 -10.57 -20.27
CA LEU A 562 -7.45 -10.68 -20.24
C LEU A 562 -8.13 -9.41 -19.75
N LEU A 563 -7.59 -8.73 -18.73
CA LEU A 563 -8.11 -7.43 -18.27
C LEU A 563 -7.93 -6.30 -19.30
N GLN A 564 -6.94 -6.45 -20.19
CA GLN A 564 -6.63 -5.50 -21.26
C GLN A 564 -6.87 -6.08 -22.66
N TRP A 565 -7.90 -6.92 -22.80
CA TRP A 565 -8.22 -7.70 -24.00
C TRP A 565 -8.30 -6.87 -25.29
N GLY A 566 -8.63 -5.61 -25.23
CA GLY A 566 -8.70 -4.73 -26.41
C GLY A 566 -7.37 -4.17 -26.90
N ARG A 567 -6.27 -4.41 -26.16
CA ARG A 567 -4.94 -3.96 -26.58
C ARG A 567 -4.34 -4.89 -27.63
N GLY A 568 -3.94 -4.35 -28.78
CA GLY A 568 -3.36 -5.11 -29.89
C GLY A 568 -2.06 -5.85 -29.51
N ASP A 569 -1.22 -5.26 -28.64
CA ASP A 569 0.03 -5.86 -28.16
C ASP A 569 -0.19 -7.04 -27.19
N ARG A 570 -1.42 -7.26 -26.70
CA ARG A 570 -1.80 -8.35 -25.79
C ARG A 570 -2.58 -9.47 -26.47
N ARG A 571 -2.92 -9.29 -27.75
CA ARG A 571 -3.82 -10.16 -28.50
C ARG A 571 -3.43 -11.65 -28.45
N SER A 572 -2.17 -11.97 -28.67
CA SER A 572 -1.68 -13.36 -28.64
C SER A 572 -1.85 -14.02 -27.27
N LEU A 573 -1.58 -13.28 -26.20
CA LEU A 573 -1.78 -13.77 -24.84
C LEU A 573 -3.26 -13.99 -24.52
N VAL A 574 -4.16 -13.12 -25.00
CA VAL A 574 -5.60 -13.32 -24.80
C VAL A 574 -6.10 -14.55 -25.53
N ILE A 575 -5.66 -14.78 -26.78
CA ILE A 575 -6.01 -15.98 -27.54
C ILE A 575 -5.50 -17.23 -26.82
N GLU A 576 -4.24 -17.25 -26.38
CA GLU A 576 -3.66 -18.35 -25.61
C GLU A 576 -4.44 -18.63 -24.32
N ALA A 577 -4.81 -17.58 -23.58
CA ALA A 577 -5.60 -17.72 -22.36
C ALA A 577 -6.96 -18.36 -22.63
N LEU A 578 -7.64 -17.95 -23.73
CA LEU A 578 -8.92 -18.49 -24.13
C LEU A 578 -8.80 -19.96 -24.63
N GLU A 579 -7.70 -20.31 -25.27
CA GLU A 579 -7.42 -21.70 -25.67
C GLU A 579 -7.15 -22.60 -24.45
N LYS A 580 -6.34 -22.13 -23.48
CA LYS A 580 -6.04 -22.85 -22.24
C LYS A 580 -7.27 -23.10 -21.36
N THR A 581 -8.22 -22.20 -21.42
CA THR A 581 -9.48 -22.27 -20.63
C THR A 581 -10.65 -22.87 -21.40
N GLU A 582 -10.41 -23.36 -22.64
CA GLU A 582 -11.45 -23.90 -23.54
C GLU A 582 -12.59 -22.90 -23.84
N ARG A 583 -12.30 -21.58 -23.73
CA ARG A 583 -13.23 -20.49 -23.98
C ARG A 583 -13.04 -19.85 -25.35
N THR A 584 -12.77 -20.67 -26.38
CA THR A 584 -12.62 -20.21 -27.77
C THR A 584 -13.94 -19.70 -28.37
N ASP A 585 -15.08 -19.94 -27.70
CA ASP A 585 -16.36 -19.28 -27.95
C ASP A 585 -16.28 -17.74 -27.90
N LEU A 586 -15.35 -17.21 -27.10
CA LEU A 586 -15.10 -15.77 -26.95
C LEU A 586 -14.21 -15.16 -28.06
N ILE A 587 -13.78 -15.97 -29.04
CA ILE A 587 -13.07 -15.51 -30.24
C ILE A 587 -14.04 -15.48 -31.41
N GLY A 588 -14.49 -14.32 -31.85
CA GLY A 588 -15.50 -14.22 -32.90
C GLY A 588 -16.01 -12.81 -33.14
N PHE A 589 -17.15 -12.72 -33.87
CA PHE A 589 -17.72 -11.44 -34.31
C PHE A 589 -18.93 -10.99 -33.48
N THR A 590 -19.42 -11.82 -32.56
CA THR A 590 -20.57 -11.43 -31.70
C THR A 590 -20.17 -10.39 -30.67
N PRO A 591 -21.11 -9.60 -30.13
CA PRO A 591 -20.82 -8.57 -29.12
C PRO A 591 -20.13 -9.11 -27.85
N ASP A 592 -20.41 -10.36 -27.47
CA ASP A 592 -19.83 -11.02 -26.30
C ASP A 592 -18.39 -11.50 -26.50
N CYS A 593 -17.89 -11.58 -27.75
CA CYS A 593 -16.55 -12.02 -28.04
C CYS A 593 -15.51 -10.98 -27.61
N LEU A 594 -14.46 -11.42 -26.92
CA LEU A 594 -13.33 -10.59 -26.50
C LEU A 594 -12.42 -10.22 -27.67
N ILE A 595 -12.17 -11.18 -28.57
CA ILE A 595 -11.25 -11.05 -29.71
C ILE A 595 -12.02 -11.27 -31.01
N ARG A 596 -11.85 -10.35 -31.97
CA ARG A 596 -12.33 -10.54 -33.35
C ARG A 596 -11.21 -11.19 -34.17
N PRO A 597 -11.43 -12.36 -34.81
CA PRO A 597 -10.41 -13.00 -35.62
C PRO A 597 -10.10 -12.21 -36.90
N VAL A 598 -8.85 -12.18 -37.31
CA VAL A 598 -8.38 -11.49 -38.51
C VAL A 598 -8.23 -12.51 -39.66
N LYS A 599 -8.38 -12.06 -40.91
CA LYS A 599 -8.22 -12.93 -42.08
C LYS A 599 -6.84 -13.61 -42.07
N GLY A 600 -6.84 -14.93 -42.15
CA GLY A 600 -5.63 -15.77 -42.08
C GLY A 600 -5.35 -16.37 -40.68
N GLU A 601 -6.08 -15.95 -39.65
CA GLU A 601 -5.97 -16.60 -38.34
C GLU A 601 -6.83 -17.87 -38.24
N LYS A 602 -6.46 -18.76 -37.31
CA LYS A 602 -7.07 -20.09 -37.06
C LYS A 602 -8.60 -20.01 -36.86
N TYR A 603 -9.11 -18.96 -36.26
CA TYR A 603 -10.52 -18.80 -35.91
C TYR A 603 -11.33 -17.98 -36.92
N PHE A 604 -10.71 -17.52 -38.01
CA PHE A 604 -11.39 -16.69 -39.00
C PHE A 604 -12.35 -17.56 -39.84
N GLY A 605 -13.62 -17.17 -39.85
CA GLY A 605 -14.67 -17.87 -40.62
C GLY A 605 -15.26 -19.11 -39.95
N LEU A 606 -14.77 -19.54 -38.79
CA LEU A 606 -15.34 -20.68 -38.06
C LEU A 606 -16.64 -20.28 -37.36
N LYS A 607 -17.65 -21.17 -37.43
CA LYS A 607 -18.88 -21.05 -36.65
C LYS A 607 -18.61 -21.29 -35.16
N PRO A 608 -19.45 -20.76 -34.23
CA PRO A 608 -19.25 -20.96 -32.78
C PRO A 608 -19.06 -22.41 -32.37
N GLU A 609 -19.81 -23.32 -32.96
CA GLU A 609 -19.80 -24.75 -32.68
C GLU A 609 -18.48 -25.43 -33.15
N GLU A 610 -17.86 -24.91 -34.20
CA GLU A 610 -16.61 -25.43 -34.75
C GLU A 610 -15.38 -24.97 -33.97
N ARG A 611 -15.50 -23.90 -33.16
CA ARG A 611 -14.40 -23.32 -32.39
C ARG A 611 -14.09 -24.11 -31.12
N GLN A 612 -15.06 -24.88 -30.61
CA GLN A 612 -14.91 -25.69 -29.38
C GLN A 612 -14.31 -27.07 -29.65
N GLN A 613 -14.15 -27.48 -30.91
CA GLN A 613 -13.54 -28.78 -31.26
C GLN A 613 -12.01 -28.69 -31.16
N PRO A 614 -11.34 -29.65 -30.49
CA PRO A 614 -9.87 -29.75 -30.58
C PRO A 614 -9.45 -29.89 -32.03
N PRO A 615 -8.32 -29.32 -32.43
CA PRO A 615 -7.88 -29.40 -33.86
C PRO A 615 -7.80 -30.84 -34.29
N LYS A 616 -8.60 -31.20 -35.28
CA LYS A 616 -8.49 -32.52 -35.95
C LYS A 616 -7.05 -32.67 -36.42
N LYS A 617 -6.31 -33.60 -35.81
CA LYS A 617 -4.97 -33.96 -36.30
C LYS A 617 -5.11 -34.30 -37.80
N LYS A 618 -4.51 -33.48 -38.65
CA LYS A 618 -4.37 -33.85 -40.09
C LYS A 618 -3.65 -35.18 -40.13
N LYS A 619 -4.31 -36.21 -40.63
CA LYS A 619 -3.68 -37.48 -41.01
C LYS A 619 -2.77 -37.17 -42.20
N ASP A 620 -1.53 -36.83 -41.96
CA ASP A 620 -0.51 -36.88 -42.97
C ASP A 620 -0.22 -38.35 -43.28
N GLY A 621 -0.89 -38.84 -44.32
CA GLY A 621 -0.59 -40.16 -44.90
C GLY A 621 0.69 -40.10 -45.72
N ARG A 622 1.83 -40.17 -45.06
CA ARG A 622 3.10 -40.60 -45.70
C ARG A 622 3.86 -41.51 -44.75
N PRO A 623 4.31 -42.67 -45.23
CA PRO A 623 5.12 -43.59 -44.43
C PRO A 623 6.52 -43.00 -44.16
N PRO A 624 7.19 -43.38 -43.07
CA PRO A 624 8.52 -42.90 -42.72
C PRO A 624 9.56 -43.48 -43.70
N LYS A 625 10.46 -42.62 -44.17
CA LYS A 625 11.70 -43.05 -44.84
C LYS A 625 12.73 -43.50 -43.80
N PRO A 626 13.53 -44.53 -44.12
CA PRO A 626 14.47 -45.10 -43.16
C PRO A 626 15.71 -44.21 -42.93
N GLU A 627 16.26 -44.36 -41.74
CA GLU A 627 17.51 -43.76 -41.29
C GLU A 627 18.71 -44.17 -42.14
N GLY A 628 19.60 -43.24 -42.43
CA GLY A 628 20.86 -43.47 -43.13
C GLY A 628 21.88 -42.37 -42.87
N THR A 629 22.80 -42.68 -41.98
CA THR A 629 24.23 -42.32 -41.94
C THR A 629 24.71 -40.86 -41.82
N VAL A 630 25.46 -40.70 -40.78
CA VAL A 630 26.44 -39.69 -40.39
C VAL A 630 27.40 -39.28 -41.53
N HIS A 631 27.64 -37.96 -41.69
CA HIS A 631 28.95 -37.45 -42.06
C HIS A 631 29.27 -36.09 -41.40
N ARG A 632 30.42 -36.07 -40.77
CA ARG A 632 31.15 -34.91 -40.24
C ARG A 632 31.68 -34.02 -41.37
N GLY A 633 31.75 -32.71 -41.17
CA GLY A 633 32.68 -31.88 -41.95
C GLY A 633 32.51 -30.37 -41.87
N ARG A 634 33.37 -29.74 -41.03
CA ARG A 634 34.11 -28.49 -41.25
C ARG A 634 33.41 -27.12 -41.25
N ARG A 635 34.00 -26.30 -40.33
CA ARG A 635 33.95 -24.83 -40.26
C ARG A 635 34.36 -24.12 -41.54
N THR A 636 33.78 -22.97 -41.83
CA THR A 636 34.53 -21.79 -42.35
C THR A 636 33.82 -20.49 -41.94
N ASP A 637 34.68 -19.50 -41.70
CA ASP A 637 34.43 -18.13 -41.23
C ASP A 637 33.71 -17.21 -42.22
N GLY A 638 33.06 -16.17 -41.63
CA GLY A 638 33.22 -14.78 -42.04
C GLY A 638 32.33 -14.27 -43.18
N GLN A 639 31.43 -13.35 -42.84
CA GLN A 639 31.42 -12.04 -43.55
C GLN A 639 30.47 -11.04 -42.91
N LYS A 640 31.06 -9.89 -42.61
CA LYS A 640 30.38 -8.66 -42.16
C LYS A 640 29.64 -7.98 -43.32
N GLY A 641 28.31 -7.86 -43.24
CA GLY A 641 27.53 -7.06 -44.22
C GLY A 641 27.46 -5.58 -43.80
N LYS A 642 28.01 -4.68 -44.60
CA LYS A 642 27.95 -3.24 -44.46
C LYS A 642 26.55 -2.71 -44.83
N MET A 643 25.95 -1.90 -43.96
CA MET A 643 24.71 -1.17 -44.26
C MET A 643 24.95 0.00 -45.19
N SER A 644 24.06 0.20 -46.19
CA SER A 644 24.12 1.21 -47.23
C SER A 644 23.78 2.63 -46.73
N PRO A 645 24.27 3.68 -47.41
CA PRO A 645 24.19 5.08 -46.89
C PRO A 645 22.83 5.74 -46.89
N LYS A 646 21.80 5.15 -47.47
CA LYS A 646 20.47 5.78 -47.54
C LYS A 646 19.61 5.70 -46.24
N LYS A 647 19.99 4.89 -45.26
CA LYS A 647 19.28 4.84 -43.96
C LYS A 647 19.81 5.79 -42.89
N LYS A 648 20.96 6.42 -43.08
CA LYS A 648 21.52 7.43 -42.14
C LYS A 648 20.90 8.82 -42.26
N ALA A 649 20.31 9.17 -43.42
CA ALA A 649 19.72 10.49 -43.66
C ALA A 649 18.29 10.66 -43.08
N ALA A 650 17.55 9.59 -42.82
CA ALA A 650 16.20 9.68 -42.28
C ALA A 650 16.16 9.92 -40.75
N PHE A 651 17.22 9.50 -40.03
CA PHE A 651 17.27 9.66 -38.56
C PHE A 651 17.74 11.03 -38.09
N ALA A 652 18.44 11.80 -38.97
CA ALA A 652 18.93 13.15 -38.67
C ALA A 652 17.83 14.22 -38.81
N LYS A 653 16.79 13.99 -39.60
CA LYS A 653 15.68 14.95 -39.78
C LYS A 653 14.60 14.92 -38.72
N GLN A 654 14.57 13.89 -37.90
CA GLN A 654 13.58 13.76 -36.79
C GLN A 654 14.06 14.37 -35.47
N ARG A 655 15.35 14.65 -35.32
CA ARG A 655 15.91 15.32 -34.13
C ARG A 655 15.87 16.84 -34.17
N ALA A 656 15.71 17.45 -35.36
CA ALA A 656 15.71 18.91 -35.51
C ALA A 656 14.32 19.58 -35.39
N LYS A 657 13.24 18.83 -35.13
CA LYS A 657 11.87 19.35 -34.98
C LYS A 657 11.31 19.30 -33.55
N LYS A 658 12.16 19.05 -32.54
CA LYS A 658 11.76 19.07 -31.12
C LYS A 658 12.51 20.11 -30.28
N THR A 659 13.12 21.09 -30.91
CA THR A 659 13.69 22.29 -30.24
C THR A 659 13.31 23.51 -31.07
N LYS A 660 12.09 23.93 -30.90
CA LYS A 660 11.59 25.30 -31.04
C LYS A 660 10.29 25.40 -30.27
#